data_91f6fbfb9c55dad1e97c8c0ca3a6f7a0
#
_entry.id   91f6fbfb9c55dad1e97c8c0ca3a6f7a0
#
_cell.length_a   1.000
_cell.length_b   1.000
_cell.length_c   1.000
_cell.angle_alpha   90.00
_cell.angle_beta   90.00
_cell.angle_gamma   90.00
#
_symmetry.space_group_name_H-M   'P 1'
#
loop_
_entity.id
_entity.type
_entity.pdbx_description
1 polymer ?
#
loop_
_entity_poly.entity_id
_entity_poly.type
_entity_poly.pdbx_seq_one_letter_code
_entity_poly.pdbx_strand_id
1 'polypeptide(L)'
;NEDTVDDTNEDNGVSLYSGGSGTKEDPWVISTVDDLQKLAKTVNDGEDYNGKYFIQDTDLDLMGITWEPIGYTDGDYYFSGHYDGKNHSISNATSTGKVDEDGQATVGIFGCIKEGSVSNLHVKNANFSANGKGGYSLAGGIAGITFDSVITNCSVEKSSFEGKKEYTSNNACVGGITGYSVQGTFLNCASVNNQIISQTYAGGIVGEIDDSFSENEGVSAFTNCYVAEGNISAFAEDVQDYSIAGGFIGRVTEDNPTLENCYVYDTLTSIADTKASFKKTGIIVGSCYMNLPNYEAKVTTKNCYYGKCTVDADFTTDSNAGTAVEKTEAEFADGTVKDFLGDAFIQGEKYPILASSPADYTKVDKAIAAAKAIDGSRYTNYDAVEAAVKAVDRTKSKAEQEKVDVMAEAITKAIAALVEKSNNSSSSSGGGGSSTPRYAVTVPDKTENGSLSVSSKNAKRGSNVTITATPDKGYEVDEIVAKDANGNKLTLKDNGDGTYTFTMPASKVTVTAAFAEKKAEPIVPEKLFADVSAEEYYYEAVKWASENGVTGGIGENLFGANLPCTRAQIVTFLWRAAGSPEPKGMSGFVDVSADAYYAKAVAWAVEQGIVSGTSATTFSPDAVCTRAQSVAFLYRAFGTRTDKAAGFSDVSTDAYYADAVAWAVENGVASGIGGGLFAPDQDCARGQIVAFLYRAYQNK
;
A
#
# COMPACT_ATOMS: atom_id res chain seq x y z
N ASN A 1 -52.57 23.50 17.92
CA ASN A 1 -51.71 24.57 17.43
C ASN A 1 -50.40 23.92 17.01
N GLU A 2 -50.28 23.74 15.72
CA GLU A 2 -49.06 23.36 15.02
C GLU A 2 -48.15 24.61 15.01
N ASP A 3 -47.04 24.55 15.73
CA ASP A 3 -45.95 25.49 15.53
C ASP A 3 -44.99 24.88 14.52
N THR A 4 -45.19 25.28 13.26
CA THR A 4 -44.20 25.11 12.17
C THR A 4 -43.00 25.98 12.53
N VAL A 5 -41.89 25.37 12.89
CA VAL A 5 -40.58 26.01 12.96
C VAL A 5 -40.18 26.33 11.52
N ASP A 6 -40.15 27.61 11.20
CA ASP A 6 -39.72 28.17 9.92
C ASP A 6 -38.21 28.08 9.82
N ASP A 7 -37.72 27.11 9.04
CA ASP A 7 -36.30 26.84 8.79
C ASP A 7 -35.79 27.79 7.67
N THR A 8 -35.86 29.10 7.93
CA THR A 8 -35.22 30.11 7.09
C THR A 8 -34.16 30.87 7.89
N ASN A 9 -33.06 30.18 8.21
CA ASN A 9 -31.80 30.85 8.42
C ASN A 9 -31.17 31.08 7.01
N GLU A 10 -31.41 32.26 6.45
CA GLU A 10 -30.64 32.79 5.34
C GLU A 10 -29.15 32.87 5.75
N ASP A 11 -28.40 31.93 5.23
CA ASP A 11 -26.96 31.78 5.40
C ASP A 11 -26.23 33.03 4.91
N ASN A 12 -25.60 33.75 5.84
CA ASN A 12 -24.76 34.94 5.55
C ASN A 12 -23.46 34.59 4.81
N GLY A 13 -23.37 33.50 4.07
CA GLY A 13 -22.22 33.15 3.23
C GLY A 13 -20.94 32.81 4.01
N VAL A 14 -21.05 32.52 5.32
CA VAL A 14 -19.93 32.03 6.13
C VAL A 14 -20.04 30.50 6.22
N SER A 15 -19.11 29.81 5.60
CA SER A 15 -19.05 28.34 5.70
C SER A 15 -18.99 27.91 7.17
N LEU A 16 -19.70 26.84 7.50
CA LEU A 16 -19.73 26.26 8.84
C LEU A 16 -18.34 25.75 9.29
N TYR A 17 -17.51 25.33 8.33
CA TYR A 17 -16.14 24.84 8.48
C TYR A 17 -15.18 25.69 7.65
N SER A 18 -13.94 25.29 7.46
CA SER A 18 -12.93 26.00 6.67
C SER A 18 -13.33 26.17 5.20
N GLY A 19 -14.35 25.47 4.72
CA GLY A 19 -14.91 25.61 3.37
C GLY A 19 -16.03 24.61 3.09
N GLY A 20 -16.64 24.73 1.91
CA GLY A 20 -17.67 23.84 1.41
C GLY A 20 -19.07 24.07 1.97
N SER A 21 -20.02 23.30 1.45
CA SER A 21 -21.44 23.34 1.80
C SER A 21 -22.00 21.98 2.32
N GLY A 22 -21.13 20.98 2.45
CA GLY A 22 -21.48 19.63 2.94
C GLY A 22 -22.19 18.74 1.93
N THR A 23 -22.24 19.15 0.64
CA THR A 23 -22.73 18.27 -0.43
C THR A 23 -21.61 17.39 -0.95
N LYS A 24 -21.97 16.37 -1.74
CA LYS A 24 -20.96 15.48 -2.35
C LYS A 24 -20.03 16.22 -3.32
N GLU A 25 -20.56 17.20 -4.06
CA GLU A 25 -19.84 18.03 -5.03
C GLU A 25 -19.03 19.14 -4.37
N ASP A 26 -19.42 19.57 -3.18
CA ASP A 26 -18.80 20.65 -2.40
C ASP A 26 -18.79 20.28 -0.91
N PRO A 27 -17.97 19.28 -0.50
CA PRO A 27 -17.93 18.78 0.87
C PRO A 27 -17.37 19.84 1.84
N TRP A 28 -17.80 19.79 3.08
CA TRP A 28 -17.19 20.62 4.13
C TRP A 28 -15.70 20.28 4.33
N VAL A 29 -14.89 21.31 4.53
CA VAL A 29 -13.43 21.18 4.62
C VAL A 29 -12.99 21.29 6.09
N ILE A 30 -12.31 20.25 6.55
CA ILE A 30 -11.67 20.16 7.86
C ILE A 30 -10.17 20.47 7.66
N SER A 31 -9.79 21.73 7.91
CA SER A 31 -8.39 22.20 7.76
C SER A 31 -7.68 22.42 9.09
N THR A 32 -8.43 22.47 10.19
CA THR A 32 -7.90 22.79 11.51
C THR A 32 -8.40 21.81 12.56
N VAL A 33 -7.68 21.75 13.67
CA VAL A 33 -8.14 21.01 14.85
C VAL A 33 -9.48 21.56 15.38
N ASP A 34 -9.68 22.87 15.27
CA ASP A 34 -10.93 23.53 15.69
C ASP A 34 -12.12 23.07 14.81
N ASP A 35 -11.92 22.86 13.49
CA ASP A 35 -12.95 22.29 12.62
C ASP A 35 -13.32 20.86 13.06
N LEU A 36 -12.30 20.04 13.37
CA LEU A 36 -12.53 18.66 13.81
C LEU A 36 -13.23 18.62 15.17
N GLN A 37 -12.84 19.48 16.12
CA GLN A 37 -13.53 19.61 17.42
C GLN A 37 -14.97 20.11 17.27
N LYS A 38 -15.20 21.01 16.31
CA LYS A 38 -16.56 21.49 16.01
C LYS A 38 -17.43 20.37 15.43
N LEU A 39 -16.88 19.52 14.54
CA LEU A 39 -17.57 18.34 14.04
C LEU A 39 -17.95 17.42 15.21
N ALA A 40 -17.01 17.11 16.10
CA ALA A 40 -17.26 16.30 17.28
C ALA A 40 -18.38 16.89 18.16
N LYS A 41 -18.27 18.19 18.47
CA LYS A 41 -19.28 18.87 19.28
C LYS A 41 -20.67 18.84 18.64
N THR A 42 -20.77 19.10 17.34
CA THR A 42 -22.07 19.19 16.66
C THR A 42 -22.74 17.81 16.59
N VAL A 43 -21.98 16.73 16.32
CA VAL A 43 -22.52 15.36 16.39
C VAL A 43 -22.93 15.01 17.82
N ASN A 44 -22.13 15.38 18.81
CA ASN A 44 -22.39 15.14 20.21
C ASN A 44 -23.56 16.02 20.79
N ASP A 45 -23.99 17.03 20.06
CA ASP A 45 -25.17 17.83 20.32
C ASP A 45 -26.43 17.32 19.58
N GLY A 46 -26.32 16.24 18.75
CA GLY A 46 -27.45 15.53 18.12
C GLY A 46 -27.59 15.70 16.60
N GLU A 47 -26.63 16.31 15.89
CA GLU A 47 -26.64 16.37 14.43
C GLU A 47 -25.89 15.17 13.85
N ASP A 48 -26.57 14.24 13.20
CA ASP A 48 -25.98 12.98 12.69
C ASP A 48 -25.23 13.13 11.36
N TYR A 49 -25.46 14.24 10.65
CA TYR A 49 -24.90 14.53 9.33
C TYR A 49 -25.22 13.49 8.23
N ASN A 50 -26.37 12.83 8.32
CA ASN A 50 -26.80 11.88 7.31
C ASN A 50 -26.80 12.50 5.90
N GLY A 51 -26.14 11.82 4.95
CA GLY A 51 -25.99 12.27 3.57
C GLY A 51 -25.11 13.50 3.38
N LYS A 52 -24.37 13.95 4.40
CA LYS A 52 -23.39 15.04 4.31
C LYS A 52 -21.98 14.53 4.11
N TYR A 53 -21.14 15.37 3.50
CA TYR A 53 -19.79 15.02 3.08
C TYR A 53 -18.75 15.96 3.70
N PHE A 54 -17.66 15.37 4.18
CA PHE A 54 -16.52 16.06 4.76
C PHE A 54 -15.23 15.61 4.07
N ILE A 55 -14.30 16.53 3.89
CA ILE A 55 -12.92 16.22 3.47
C ILE A 55 -11.94 16.83 4.47
N GLN A 56 -10.87 16.09 4.76
CA GLN A 56 -9.72 16.63 5.48
C GLN A 56 -8.66 17.06 4.45
N ASP A 57 -8.16 18.28 4.52
CA ASP A 57 -7.21 18.82 3.54
C ASP A 57 -5.80 19.05 4.10
N THR A 58 -5.56 18.70 5.35
CA THR A 58 -4.27 18.82 6.04
C THR A 58 -4.09 17.74 7.11
N ASP A 59 -2.84 17.46 7.48
CA ASP A 59 -2.54 16.62 8.65
C ASP A 59 -2.88 17.37 9.94
N LEU A 60 -3.58 16.73 10.86
CA LEU A 60 -4.00 17.30 12.13
C LEU A 60 -3.22 16.67 13.28
N ASP A 61 -2.64 17.51 14.14
CA ASP A 61 -1.91 17.10 15.34
C ASP A 61 -2.69 17.51 16.59
N LEU A 62 -3.17 16.51 17.35
CA LEU A 62 -3.95 16.70 18.57
C LEU A 62 -3.08 16.69 19.84
N MET A 63 -1.77 16.90 19.71
CA MET A 63 -0.86 16.91 20.85
C MET A 63 -1.28 17.96 21.90
N GLY A 64 -1.46 17.49 23.14
CA GLY A 64 -1.86 18.35 24.26
C GLY A 64 -3.38 18.64 24.34
N ILE A 65 -4.15 18.04 23.46
CA ILE A 65 -5.62 18.14 23.45
C ILE A 65 -6.21 16.82 23.97
N THR A 66 -7.09 16.89 24.94
CA THR A 66 -7.93 15.75 25.30
C THR A 66 -9.01 15.64 24.24
N TRP A 67 -8.96 14.58 23.44
CA TRP A 67 -9.88 14.37 22.34
C TRP A 67 -11.24 13.89 22.85
N GLU A 68 -12.29 14.54 22.42
CA GLU A 68 -13.67 14.07 22.59
C GLU A 68 -14.10 13.36 21.30
N PRO A 69 -14.42 12.05 21.33
CA PRO A 69 -14.78 11.29 20.13
C PRO A 69 -16.02 11.87 19.42
N ILE A 70 -16.04 11.74 18.09
CA ILE A 70 -17.20 12.13 17.28
C ILE A 70 -18.30 11.08 17.44
N GLY A 71 -19.38 11.44 18.13
CA GLY A 71 -20.48 10.53 18.43
C GLY A 71 -20.23 9.61 19.64
N TYR A 72 -21.31 9.03 20.15
CA TYR A 72 -21.34 8.01 21.20
C TYR A 72 -22.65 7.21 21.11
N THR A 73 -22.83 6.16 21.88
CA THR A 73 -23.90 5.17 21.70
C THR A 73 -25.25 5.52 22.33
N ASP A 74 -25.33 6.59 23.08
CA ASP A 74 -26.60 7.00 23.73
C ASP A 74 -27.46 7.85 22.79
N GLY A 75 -28.72 7.48 22.61
CA GLY A 75 -29.67 8.20 21.77
C GLY A 75 -29.26 8.27 20.28
N ASP A 76 -29.42 9.46 19.67
CA ASP A 76 -29.14 9.73 18.27
C ASP A 76 -27.80 10.44 18.06
N TYR A 77 -26.82 10.21 18.95
CA TYR A 77 -25.50 10.89 18.91
C TYR A 77 -24.45 10.10 18.14
N TYR A 78 -24.71 9.76 16.90
CA TYR A 78 -23.79 9.02 16.03
C TYR A 78 -23.49 9.79 14.75
N PHE A 79 -22.38 9.47 14.13
CA PHE A 79 -22.02 10.05 12.84
C PHE A 79 -22.53 9.18 11.69
N SER A 80 -23.43 9.73 10.86
CA SER A 80 -23.98 9.07 9.65
C SER A 80 -23.49 9.72 8.34
N GLY A 81 -22.57 10.66 8.43
CA GLY A 81 -22.00 11.33 7.27
C GLY A 81 -20.93 10.52 6.55
N HIS A 82 -20.32 11.15 5.56
CA HIS A 82 -19.19 10.61 4.78
C HIS A 82 -17.95 11.46 5.03
N TYR A 83 -16.92 10.88 5.68
CA TYR A 83 -15.66 11.54 5.98
C TYR A 83 -14.54 10.99 5.09
N ASP A 84 -13.93 11.85 4.29
CA ASP A 84 -12.77 11.49 3.45
C ASP A 84 -11.52 12.21 3.97
N GLY A 85 -10.62 11.46 4.59
CA GLY A 85 -9.34 11.95 5.10
C GLY A 85 -8.35 12.38 4.03
N LYS A 86 -8.61 12.14 2.74
CA LYS A 86 -7.72 12.52 1.61
C LYS A 86 -6.26 12.10 1.78
N ASN A 87 -6.02 10.97 2.44
CA ASN A 87 -4.71 10.46 2.84
C ASN A 87 -3.95 11.33 3.85
N HIS A 88 -4.64 12.26 4.50
CA HIS A 88 -4.10 13.00 5.64
C HIS A 88 -4.21 12.20 6.94
N SER A 89 -3.39 12.59 7.91
CA SER A 89 -3.35 11.93 9.21
C SER A 89 -3.98 12.78 10.32
N ILE A 90 -4.53 12.07 11.33
CA ILE A 90 -4.80 12.61 12.66
C ILE A 90 -3.82 11.94 13.62
N SER A 91 -3.02 12.72 14.33
CA SER A 91 -1.93 12.21 15.17
C SER A 91 -2.01 12.71 16.61
N ASN A 92 -1.40 11.91 17.53
CA ASN A 92 -1.24 12.23 18.94
C ASN A 92 -2.57 12.42 19.71
N ALA A 93 -3.67 11.86 19.21
CA ALA A 93 -4.96 11.92 19.88
C ALA A 93 -4.92 11.14 21.21
N THR A 94 -5.39 11.74 22.29
CA THR A 94 -5.52 11.10 23.61
C THR A 94 -6.95 11.25 24.12
N SER A 95 -7.61 10.14 24.47
CA SER A 95 -8.98 10.14 24.97
C SER A 95 -9.23 9.00 25.96
N THR A 96 -10.10 9.25 26.91
CA THR A 96 -10.64 8.21 27.82
C THR A 96 -12.07 7.81 27.45
N GLY A 97 -12.60 8.34 26.36
CA GLY A 97 -13.96 8.16 25.93
C GLY A 97 -14.98 8.95 26.78
N LYS A 98 -16.16 9.10 26.25
CA LYS A 98 -17.32 9.60 26.99
C LYS A 98 -18.08 8.40 27.54
N VAL A 99 -18.45 8.46 28.82
CA VAL A 99 -19.33 7.46 29.42
C VAL A 99 -20.76 7.97 29.28
N ASP A 100 -21.62 7.22 28.60
CA ASP A 100 -23.01 7.54 28.37
C ASP A 100 -23.90 7.26 29.60
N GLU A 101 -25.22 7.46 29.49
CA GLU A 101 -26.18 7.27 30.61
C GLU A 101 -26.29 5.79 31.01
N ASP A 102 -26.09 4.86 30.08
CA ASP A 102 -26.06 3.41 30.33
C ASP A 102 -24.71 2.91 30.87
N GLY A 103 -23.76 3.82 31.07
CA GLY A 103 -22.44 3.53 31.59
C GLY A 103 -21.46 2.95 30.55
N GLN A 104 -21.78 3.02 29.26
CA GLN A 104 -20.93 2.58 28.19
C GLN A 104 -19.89 3.65 27.84
N ALA A 105 -18.65 3.24 27.58
CA ALA A 105 -17.58 4.11 27.12
C ALA A 105 -17.17 3.75 25.70
N THR A 106 -17.27 4.71 24.78
CA THR A 106 -16.81 4.55 23.39
C THR A 106 -15.68 5.53 23.09
N VAL A 107 -14.60 5.04 22.43
CA VAL A 107 -13.46 5.86 22.09
C VAL A 107 -12.83 5.46 20.76
N GLY A 108 -12.48 6.46 19.97
CA GLY A 108 -11.81 6.44 18.69
C GLY A 108 -11.64 7.87 18.21
N ILE A 109 -11.25 8.08 16.97
CA ILE A 109 -11.52 9.39 16.34
C ILE A 109 -13.03 9.61 16.29
N PHE A 110 -13.76 8.57 15.87
CA PHE A 110 -15.22 8.49 16.01
C PHE A 110 -15.56 7.61 17.22
N GLY A 111 -16.48 8.03 18.06
CA GLY A 111 -17.04 7.18 19.11
C GLY A 111 -18.02 6.17 18.52
N CYS A 112 -18.99 6.67 17.72
CA CYS A 112 -20.00 5.86 17.05
C CYS A 112 -20.20 6.31 15.60
N ILE A 113 -20.15 5.34 14.65
CA ILE A 113 -20.53 5.54 13.26
C ILE A 113 -21.72 4.63 12.95
N LYS A 114 -22.80 5.18 12.40
CA LYS A 114 -23.98 4.42 12.02
C LYS A 114 -24.41 4.80 10.60
N GLU A 115 -24.49 3.80 9.70
CA GLU A 115 -24.84 4.00 8.28
C GLU A 115 -23.98 5.04 7.55
N GLY A 116 -22.82 5.38 8.13
CA GLY A 116 -21.86 6.35 7.63
C GLY A 116 -20.63 5.73 6.98
N SER A 117 -19.71 6.57 6.56
CA SER A 117 -18.44 6.08 6.04
C SER A 117 -17.24 6.95 6.43
N VAL A 118 -16.08 6.27 6.63
CA VAL A 118 -14.79 6.92 6.81
C VAL A 118 -13.82 6.34 5.79
N SER A 119 -13.17 7.21 5.02
CA SER A 119 -12.23 6.79 3.99
C SER A 119 -10.93 7.58 4.02
N ASN A 120 -9.85 6.95 3.57
CA ASN A 120 -8.52 7.58 3.40
C ASN A 120 -8.02 8.34 4.65
N LEU A 121 -8.36 7.86 5.85
CA LEU A 121 -7.95 8.45 7.13
C LEU A 121 -6.84 7.63 7.77
N HIS A 122 -5.78 8.30 8.24
CA HIS A 122 -4.63 7.66 8.87
C HIS A 122 -4.44 8.17 10.29
N VAL A 123 -4.61 7.27 11.28
CA VAL A 123 -4.45 7.62 12.70
C VAL A 123 -3.08 7.17 13.18
N LYS A 124 -2.33 8.07 13.82
CA LYS A 124 -0.96 7.81 14.27
C LYS A 124 -0.74 8.24 15.71
N ASN A 125 0.00 7.42 16.46
CA ASN A 125 0.40 7.72 17.84
C ASN A 125 -0.81 8.05 18.76
N ALA A 126 -1.97 7.46 18.53
CA ALA A 126 -3.14 7.67 19.37
C ALA A 126 -3.03 6.85 20.66
N ASN A 127 -3.60 7.37 21.74
CA ASN A 127 -3.67 6.69 23.04
C ASN A 127 -5.11 6.78 23.59
N PHE A 128 -5.88 5.69 23.40
CA PHE A 128 -7.28 5.63 23.77
C PHE A 128 -7.53 4.61 24.88
N SER A 129 -8.30 4.98 25.88
CA SER A 129 -8.67 4.10 26.99
C SER A 129 -10.17 4.20 27.26
N ALA A 130 -10.92 3.14 26.96
CA ALA A 130 -12.33 3.03 27.29
C ALA A 130 -12.51 2.45 28.70
N ASN A 131 -13.30 3.11 29.53
CA ASN A 131 -13.56 2.68 30.91
C ASN A 131 -15.04 2.85 31.27
N GLY A 132 -15.85 1.88 30.85
CA GLY A 132 -17.29 1.85 31.09
C GLY A 132 -17.65 1.65 32.56
N LYS A 133 -18.73 2.29 32.97
CA LYS A 133 -19.26 2.29 34.35
C LYS A 133 -20.63 1.61 34.38
N GLY A 134 -20.70 0.33 34.07
CA GLY A 134 -21.94 -0.42 33.99
C GLY A 134 -22.34 -0.85 32.58
N GLY A 135 -21.74 -0.26 31.53
CA GLY A 135 -21.89 -0.60 30.12
C GLY A 135 -20.65 -1.18 29.51
N TYR A 136 -20.61 -1.30 28.19
CA TYR A 136 -19.46 -1.76 27.42
C TYR A 136 -18.31 -0.75 27.45
N SER A 137 -17.10 -1.24 27.23
CA SER A 137 -15.90 -0.42 27.01
C SER A 137 -15.36 -0.70 25.62
N LEU A 138 -15.58 0.23 24.68
CA LEU A 138 -15.33 0.03 23.26
C LEU A 138 -14.23 0.98 22.77
N ALA A 139 -13.10 0.44 22.32
CA ALA A 139 -11.98 1.26 21.84
C ALA A 139 -11.47 0.79 20.48
N GLY A 140 -11.28 1.73 19.56
CA GLY A 140 -10.64 1.50 18.27
C GLY A 140 -9.95 2.74 17.75
N GLY A 141 -9.01 2.59 16.82
CA GLY A 141 -8.27 3.73 16.31
C GLY A 141 -9.12 4.67 15.45
N ILE A 142 -9.99 4.10 14.62
CA ILE A 142 -10.96 4.87 13.82
C ILE A 142 -12.25 5.06 14.58
N ALA A 143 -12.86 3.98 15.06
CA ALA A 143 -14.15 4.08 15.77
C ALA A 143 -14.20 3.18 17.02
N GLY A 144 -14.92 3.62 18.05
CA GLY A 144 -15.28 2.77 19.17
C GLY A 144 -16.27 1.67 18.75
N ILE A 145 -17.31 2.07 18.01
CA ILE A 145 -18.33 1.17 17.45
C ILE A 145 -18.78 1.60 16.05
N THR A 146 -19.13 0.60 15.23
CA THR A 146 -19.69 0.80 13.88
C THR A 146 -20.94 -0.03 13.68
N PHE A 147 -21.98 0.57 13.07
CA PHE A 147 -23.23 -0.08 12.65
C PHE A 147 -23.44 0.17 11.15
N ASP A 148 -23.64 -0.88 10.35
CA ASP A 148 -23.91 -0.79 8.90
C ASP A 148 -23.01 0.21 8.16
N SER A 149 -21.74 0.28 8.55
CA SER A 149 -20.83 1.35 8.16
C SER A 149 -19.69 0.86 7.28
N VAL A 150 -19.09 1.77 6.51
CA VAL A 150 -18.02 1.46 5.57
C VAL A 150 -16.71 2.18 5.95
N ILE A 151 -15.68 1.42 6.25
CA ILE A 151 -14.33 1.94 6.52
C ILE A 151 -13.39 1.52 5.38
N THR A 152 -12.86 2.50 4.64
CA THR A 152 -12.08 2.22 3.42
C THR A 152 -10.75 2.97 3.41
N ASN A 153 -9.67 2.29 2.99
CA ASN A 153 -8.32 2.88 2.86
C ASN A 153 -7.83 3.57 4.14
N CYS A 154 -8.16 3.03 5.31
CA CYS A 154 -7.78 3.61 6.60
C CYS A 154 -6.64 2.83 7.24
N SER A 155 -5.74 3.53 7.92
CA SER A 155 -4.70 2.90 8.72
C SER A 155 -4.59 3.48 10.12
N VAL A 156 -4.16 2.62 11.04
CA VAL A 156 -3.86 2.98 12.43
C VAL A 156 -2.47 2.48 12.76
N GLU A 157 -1.59 3.37 13.19
CA GLU A 157 -0.18 3.07 13.38
C GLU A 157 0.36 3.57 14.71
N LYS A 158 1.23 2.77 15.36
CA LYS A 158 2.01 3.13 16.55
C LYS A 158 1.14 3.68 17.70
N SER A 159 -0.04 3.09 17.86
CA SER A 159 -1.07 3.55 18.78
C SER A 159 -1.28 2.54 19.91
N SER A 160 -1.87 2.99 21.00
CA SER A 160 -2.18 2.17 22.18
C SER A 160 -3.65 2.28 22.52
N PHE A 161 -4.31 1.14 22.62
CA PHE A 161 -5.74 1.06 22.94
C PHE A 161 -5.95 0.15 24.13
N GLU A 162 -6.71 0.61 25.11
CA GLU A 162 -7.05 -0.14 26.31
C GLU A 162 -8.56 -0.12 26.59
N GLY A 163 -9.13 -1.28 26.90
CA GLY A 163 -10.51 -1.40 27.34
C GLY A 163 -10.59 -2.03 28.75
N LYS A 164 -11.21 -1.31 29.68
CA LYS A 164 -11.47 -1.76 31.05
C LYS A 164 -12.96 -1.73 31.35
N LYS A 165 -13.41 -2.63 32.20
CA LYS A 165 -14.78 -2.71 32.66
C LYS A 165 -14.84 -2.69 34.18
N GLU A 166 -15.91 -2.12 34.72
CA GLU A 166 -16.11 -2.06 36.17
C GLU A 166 -16.83 -3.30 36.72
N TYR A 167 -17.68 -3.94 35.90
CA TYR A 167 -18.51 -5.08 36.30
C TYR A 167 -18.29 -6.31 35.40
N THR A 168 -18.48 -7.49 35.96
CA THR A 168 -18.28 -8.78 35.27
C THR A 168 -19.33 -9.09 34.20
N SER A 169 -20.48 -8.43 34.22
CA SER A 169 -21.57 -8.63 33.25
C SER A 169 -21.35 -7.94 31.91
N ASN A 170 -20.35 -7.06 31.81
CA ASN A 170 -20.12 -6.23 30.63
C ASN A 170 -18.84 -6.65 29.90
N ASN A 171 -18.73 -6.30 28.62
CA ASN A 171 -17.57 -6.60 27.81
C ASN A 171 -16.71 -5.35 27.58
N ALA A 172 -15.41 -5.58 27.51
CA ALA A 172 -14.46 -4.65 26.94
C ALA A 172 -14.05 -5.19 25.58
N CYS A 173 -14.23 -4.41 24.50
CA CYS A 173 -13.93 -4.81 23.14
C CYS A 173 -12.97 -3.79 22.54
N VAL A 174 -11.77 -4.22 22.20
CA VAL A 174 -10.72 -3.34 21.70
C VAL A 174 -10.16 -3.86 20.39
N GLY A 175 -10.19 -3.00 19.37
CA GLY A 175 -9.64 -3.30 18.06
C GLY A 175 -8.68 -2.24 17.54
N GLY A 176 -7.82 -2.60 16.61
CA GLY A 176 -6.91 -1.63 16.00
C GLY A 176 -7.63 -0.60 15.15
N ILE A 177 -8.71 -0.98 14.49
CA ILE A 177 -9.56 -0.10 13.68
C ILE A 177 -10.85 0.23 14.43
N THR A 178 -11.60 -0.78 14.87
CA THR A 178 -12.83 -0.57 15.65
C THR A 178 -12.95 -1.53 16.83
N GLY A 179 -13.52 -1.03 17.94
CA GLY A 179 -13.75 -1.86 19.13
C GLY A 179 -14.81 -2.91 18.90
N TYR A 180 -15.96 -2.50 18.35
CA TYR A 180 -17.14 -3.33 18.13
C TYR A 180 -17.76 -3.04 16.76
N SER A 181 -18.23 -4.05 16.05
CA SER A 181 -18.81 -3.88 14.72
C SER A 181 -20.07 -4.71 14.53
N VAL A 182 -21.10 -4.09 13.99
CA VAL A 182 -22.34 -4.71 13.52
C VAL A 182 -22.40 -4.48 12.02
N GLN A 183 -22.35 -5.53 11.21
CA GLN A 183 -22.42 -5.50 9.74
C GLN A 183 -21.46 -4.49 9.07
N GLY A 184 -20.25 -4.37 9.60
CA GLY A 184 -19.24 -3.44 9.08
C GLY A 184 -18.55 -3.93 7.81
N THR A 185 -18.30 -3.03 6.87
CA THR A 185 -17.48 -3.29 5.69
C THR A 185 -16.12 -2.60 5.83
N PHE A 186 -15.05 -3.39 5.80
CA PHE A 186 -13.68 -2.92 5.91
C PHE A 186 -12.90 -3.24 4.64
N LEU A 187 -12.48 -2.23 3.90
CA LEU A 187 -11.76 -2.37 2.64
C LEU A 187 -10.42 -1.65 2.70
N ASN A 188 -9.34 -2.35 2.38
CA ASN A 188 -7.98 -1.78 2.37
C ASN A 188 -7.63 -1.11 3.72
N CYS A 189 -7.84 -1.80 4.83
CA CYS A 189 -7.55 -1.26 6.17
C CYS A 189 -6.33 -1.93 6.80
N ALA A 190 -5.55 -1.15 7.55
CA ALA A 190 -4.33 -1.63 8.16
C ALA A 190 -4.19 -1.22 9.64
N SER A 191 -3.74 -2.16 10.46
CA SER A 191 -3.38 -1.94 11.87
C SER A 191 -1.91 -2.33 12.07
N VAL A 192 -1.03 -1.36 12.33
CA VAL A 192 0.42 -1.58 12.29
C VAL A 192 1.10 -1.06 13.56
N ASN A 193 1.88 -1.92 14.19
CA ASN A 193 2.66 -1.59 15.38
C ASN A 193 1.82 -0.95 16.50
N ASN A 194 0.63 -1.54 16.73
CA ASN A 194 -0.29 -1.09 17.78
C ASN A 194 -0.23 -1.99 19.00
N GLN A 195 -0.44 -1.40 20.17
CA GLN A 195 -0.67 -2.10 21.42
C GLN A 195 -2.18 -2.12 21.72
N ILE A 196 -2.77 -3.30 21.77
CA ILE A 196 -4.20 -3.51 21.96
C ILE A 196 -4.41 -4.36 23.21
N ILE A 197 -5.04 -3.81 24.23
CA ILE A 197 -5.24 -4.46 25.51
C ILE A 197 -6.72 -4.40 25.91
N SER A 198 -7.33 -5.54 26.20
CA SER A 198 -8.72 -5.61 26.60
C SER A 198 -8.96 -6.51 27.81
N GLN A 199 -9.91 -6.13 28.67
CA GLN A 199 -10.38 -7.00 29.75
C GLN A 199 -11.30 -8.13 29.24
N THR A 200 -11.68 -8.16 27.97
CA THR A 200 -12.49 -9.27 27.44
C THR A 200 -12.06 -9.67 26.04
N TYR A 201 -12.25 -8.83 25.01
CA TYR A 201 -12.02 -9.19 23.61
C TYR A 201 -11.05 -8.21 22.94
N ALA A 202 -9.93 -8.74 22.44
CA ALA A 202 -8.91 -7.96 21.75
C ALA A 202 -8.72 -8.49 20.33
N GLY A 203 -8.74 -7.62 19.33
CA GLY A 203 -8.50 -7.97 17.93
C GLY A 203 -7.64 -6.94 17.20
N GLY A 204 -6.82 -7.40 16.27
CA GLY A 204 -5.92 -6.52 15.50
C GLY A 204 -6.66 -5.50 14.65
N ILE A 205 -7.83 -5.86 14.11
CA ILE A 205 -8.75 -4.96 13.37
C ILE A 205 -9.98 -4.68 14.21
N VAL A 206 -10.71 -5.72 14.64
CA VAL A 206 -11.96 -5.60 15.37
C VAL A 206 -11.91 -6.38 16.69
N GLY A 207 -12.33 -5.77 17.79
CA GLY A 207 -12.42 -6.44 19.09
C GLY A 207 -13.51 -7.49 19.12
N GLU A 208 -14.74 -7.12 18.74
CA GLU A 208 -15.90 -8.02 18.64
C GLU A 208 -16.76 -7.67 17.43
N ILE A 209 -17.27 -8.69 16.77
CA ILE A 209 -18.33 -8.63 15.75
C ILE A 209 -19.56 -9.32 16.31
N ASP A 210 -20.72 -8.64 16.29
CA ASP A 210 -21.96 -9.19 16.81
C ASP A 210 -23.17 -8.63 16.04
N ASP A 211 -23.91 -9.50 15.35
CA ASP A 211 -25.08 -9.13 14.56
C ASP A 211 -26.40 -9.30 15.32
N SER A 212 -26.38 -9.67 16.59
CA SER A 212 -27.60 -9.88 17.40
C SER A 212 -28.52 -8.65 17.49
N PHE A 213 -28.00 -7.47 17.17
CA PHE A 213 -28.75 -6.21 17.19
C PHE A 213 -29.15 -5.70 15.80
N SER A 214 -28.85 -6.43 14.74
CA SER A 214 -29.21 -6.01 13.38
C SER A 214 -30.55 -6.57 12.94
N GLU A 215 -31.38 -5.72 12.33
CA GLU A 215 -32.62 -6.12 11.65
C GLU A 215 -32.36 -6.52 10.18
N ASN A 216 -31.14 -6.31 9.67
CA ASN A 216 -30.75 -6.58 8.29
C ASN A 216 -30.09 -7.96 8.16
N GLU A 217 -30.17 -8.59 6.98
CA GLU A 217 -29.49 -9.87 6.66
C GLU A 217 -28.04 -9.65 6.15
N GLY A 218 -27.35 -8.58 6.56
CA GLY A 218 -25.98 -8.28 6.17
C GLY A 218 -24.98 -9.17 6.89
N VAL A 219 -23.74 -9.17 6.44
CA VAL A 219 -22.59 -9.80 7.11
C VAL A 219 -21.40 -8.86 7.09
N SER A 220 -20.61 -8.90 8.15
CA SER A 220 -19.36 -8.13 8.19
C SER A 220 -18.36 -8.64 7.14
N ALA A 221 -17.70 -7.73 6.42
CA ALA A 221 -16.80 -8.07 5.33
C ALA A 221 -15.44 -7.34 5.45
N PHE A 222 -14.37 -8.10 5.25
CA PHE A 222 -13.00 -7.60 5.27
C PHE A 222 -12.30 -7.97 3.97
N THR A 223 -11.87 -6.96 3.23
CA THR A 223 -11.15 -7.18 1.97
C THR A 223 -9.85 -6.40 1.96
N ASN A 224 -8.76 -7.06 1.59
CA ASN A 224 -7.42 -6.47 1.50
C ASN A 224 -7.00 -5.78 2.82
N CYS A 225 -7.29 -6.37 3.97
CA CYS A 225 -6.95 -5.80 5.27
C CYS A 225 -5.78 -6.55 5.90
N TYR A 226 -4.99 -5.86 6.72
CA TYR A 226 -3.89 -6.52 7.41
C TYR A 226 -3.58 -5.97 8.80
N VAL A 227 -2.93 -6.83 9.60
CA VAL A 227 -2.33 -6.49 10.88
C VAL A 227 -0.87 -6.84 10.84
N ALA A 228 0.00 -5.93 11.26
CA ALA A 228 1.43 -6.19 11.30
C ALA A 228 2.10 -5.56 12.54
N GLU A 229 3.10 -6.26 13.07
CA GLU A 229 3.92 -5.79 14.20
C GLU A 229 3.07 -5.44 15.45
N GLY A 230 1.91 -6.09 15.61
CA GLY A 230 0.95 -5.83 16.68
C GLY A 230 1.27 -6.57 17.98
N ASN A 231 0.87 -5.97 19.10
CA ASN A 231 0.82 -6.64 20.40
C ASN A 231 -0.62 -6.61 20.89
N ILE A 232 -1.29 -7.75 20.82
CA ILE A 232 -2.72 -7.91 21.10
C ILE A 232 -2.87 -8.79 22.33
N SER A 233 -3.49 -8.28 23.37
CA SER A 233 -3.61 -8.97 24.64
C SER A 233 -5.00 -8.87 25.25
N ALA A 234 -5.53 -9.99 25.71
CA ALA A 234 -6.72 -10.01 26.53
C ALA A 234 -6.41 -10.48 27.96
N PHE A 235 -7.13 -9.97 28.94
CA PHE A 235 -7.02 -10.42 30.33
C PHE A 235 -8.38 -10.30 31.03
N ALA A 236 -8.58 -10.98 32.14
CA ALA A 236 -9.75 -10.83 32.98
C ALA A 236 -9.39 -10.90 34.46
N GLU A 237 -10.07 -10.10 35.25
CA GLU A 237 -9.87 -10.04 36.70
C GLU A 237 -10.77 -11.02 37.48
N ASP A 238 -11.82 -11.54 36.85
CA ASP A 238 -12.76 -12.48 37.44
C ASP A 238 -12.72 -13.86 36.75
N VAL A 239 -13.01 -14.91 37.50
CA VAL A 239 -13.06 -16.30 36.98
C VAL A 239 -14.27 -16.57 36.09
N GLN A 240 -15.32 -15.78 36.18
CA GLN A 240 -16.52 -15.90 35.33
C GLN A 240 -16.36 -15.19 33.97
N ASP A 241 -15.32 -14.42 33.80
CA ASP A 241 -15.05 -13.65 32.59
C ASP A 241 -14.45 -14.47 31.46
N TYR A 242 -14.44 -13.85 30.29
CA TYR A 242 -13.77 -14.33 29.09
C TYR A 242 -12.46 -13.53 28.88
N SER A 243 -11.45 -14.20 28.36
CA SER A 243 -10.23 -13.56 27.83
C SER A 243 -9.96 -14.12 26.45
N ILE A 244 -10.25 -13.34 25.43
CA ILE A 244 -10.18 -13.79 24.05
C ILE A 244 -9.38 -12.77 23.23
N ALA A 245 -8.34 -13.24 22.56
CA ALA A 245 -7.51 -12.41 21.71
C ALA A 245 -7.33 -13.06 20.32
N GLY A 246 -7.55 -12.29 19.28
CA GLY A 246 -7.34 -12.70 17.90
C GLY A 246 -6.42 -11.74 17.14
N GLY A 247 -5.54 -12.27 16.31
CA GLY A 247 -4.62 -11.44 15.53
C GLY A 247 -5.32 -10.49 14.57
N PHE A 248 -6.55 -10.80 14.17
CA PHE A 248 -7.38 -9.97 13.31
C PHE A 248 -8.70 -9.59 13.98
N ILE A 249 -9.49 -10.56 14.42
CA ILE A 249 -10.76 -10.37 15.14
C ILE A 249 -10.67 -11.07 16.50
N GLY A 250 -11.04 -10.38 17.58
CA GLY A 250 -11.09 -10.98 18.91
C GLY A 250 -12.18 -12.04 19.02
N ARG A 251 -13.44 -11.65 18.83
CA ARG A 251 -14.60 -12.54 18.92
C ARG A 251 -15.59 -12.29 17.79
N VAL A 252 -16.28 -13.35 17.37
CA VAL A 252 -17.43 -13.30 16.46
C VAL A 252 -18.64 -13.92 17.17
N THR A 253 -19.75 -13.19 17.18
CA THR A 253 -21.04 -13.59 17.77
C THR A 253 -22.15 -13.29 16.75
N GLU A 254 -22.97 -14.30 16.43
CA GLU A 254 -24.16 -14.18 15.55
C GLU A 254 -23.94 -13.60 14.14
N ASP A 255 -22.70 -13.49 13.67
CA ASP A 255 -22.30 -13.10 12.31
C ASP A 255 -21.54 -14.22 11.61
N ASN A 256 -21.48 -14.17 10.26
CA ASN A 256 -20.67 -15.06 9.43
C ASN A 256 -19.69 -14.23 8.58
N PRO A 257 -18.73 -13.52 9.20
CA PRO A 257 -17.90 -12.58 8.50
C PRO A 257 -17.03 -13.22 7.44
N THR A 258 -16.76 -12.46 6.38
CA THR A 258 -15.91 -12.87 5.27
C THR A 258 -14.59 -12.10 5.28
N LEU A 259 -13.47 -12.82 5.14
CA LEU A 259 -12.13 -12.25 5.00
C LEU A 259 -11.56 -12.66 3.65
N GLU A 260 -11.23 -11.70 2.80
CA GLU A 260 -10.61 -11.94 1.51
C GLU A 260 -9.32 -11.12 1.34
N ASN A 261 -8.24 -11.78 0.90
CA ASN A 261 -6.91 -11.18 0.71
C ASN A 261 -6.41 -10.47 1.98
N CYS A 262 -6.56 -11.10 3.14
CA CYS A 262 -6.17 -10.53 4.43
C CYS A 262 -4.97 -11.26 5.02
N TYR A 263 -4.17 -10.57 5.86
CA TYR A 263 -3.07 -11.25 6.54
C TYR A 263 -2.72 -10.66 7.92
N VAL A 264 -2.01 -11.49 8.71
CA VAL A 264 -1.41 -11.11 10.01
C VAL A 264 0.08 -11.43 9.97
N TYR A 265 0.94 -10.47 10.31
CA TYR A 265 2.40 -10.64 10.27
C TYR A 265 3.08 -10.05 11.50
N ASP A 266 4.11 -10.74 12.02
CA ASP A 266 4.94 -10.31 13.16
C ASP A 266 4.10 -9.80 14.36
N THR A 267 3.04 -10.54 14.69
CA THR A 267 2.06 -10.12 15.69
C THR A 267 2.07 -11.10 16.88
N LEU A 268 2.13 -10.54 18.08
CA LEU A 268 1.96 -11.28 19.32
C LEU A 268 0.50 -11.25 19.75
N THR A 269 -0.12 -12.41 19.86
CA THR A 269 -1.47 -12.57 20.40
C THR A 269 -1.38 -13.36 21.72
N SER A 270 -1.79 -12.78 22.83
CA SER A 270 -1.58 -13.35 24.15
C SER A 270 -2.77 -13.19 25.08
N ILE A 271 -2.82 -14.04 26.09
CA ILE A 271 -3.68 -13.86 27.25
C ILE A 271 -2.78 -13.50 28.44
N ALA A 272 -2.81 -12.22 28.81
CA ALA A 272 -2.04 -11.74 29.95
C ALA A 272 -2.64 -12.27 31.27
N ASP A 273 -1.83 -12.28 32.32
CA ASP A 273 -2.10 -12.74 33.69
C ASP A 273 -3.59 -12.63 34.10
N THR A 274 -4.38 -13.65 33.73
CA THR A 274 -5.85 -13.63 33.81
C THR A 274 -6.39 -14.68 34.76
N LYS A 275 -7.46 -14.36 35.45
CA LYS A 275 -8.28 -15.28 36.24
C LYS A 275 -9.41 -15.96 35.44
N ALA A 276 -9.67 -15.57 34.21
CA ALA A 276 -10.75 -16.10 33.40
C ALA A 276 -10.75 -17.63 33.35
N SER A 277 -11.93 -18.23 33.46
CA SER A 277 -12.11 -19.68 33.26
C SER A 277 -12.19 -20.04 31.76
N PHE A 278 -12.55 -19.10 30.90
CA PHE A 278 -12.63 -19.27 29.46
C PHE A 278 -11.57 -18.40 28.77
N LYS A 279 -10.63 -19.05 28.12
CA LYS A 279 -9.48 -18.40 27.48
C LYS A 279 -9.33 -18.93 26.07
N LYS A 280 -9.21 -18.03 25.11
CA LYS A 280 -8.92 -18.40 23.72
C LYS A 280 -8.01 -17.37 23.04
N THR A 281 -7.10 -17.89 22.25
CA THR A 281 -6.30 -17.08 21.33
C THR A 281 -6.35 -17.66 19.93
N GLY A 282 -6.22 -16.81 18.91
CA GLY A 282 -6.16 -17.23 17.54
C GLY A 282 -5.31 -16.30 16.69
N ILE A 283 -4.69 -16.83 15.66
CA ILE A 283 -3.87 -16.02 14.73
C ILE A 283 -4.75 -15.06 13.95
N ILE A 284 -5.90 -15.52 13.45
CA ILE A 284 -6.86 -14.69 12.73
C ILE A 284 -8.00 -14.30 13.66
N VAL A 285 -8.75 -15.26 14.19
CA VAL A 285 -9.89 -15.02 15.07
C VAL A 285 -9.68 -15.74 16.39
N GLY A 286 -9.92 -15.04 17.49
CA GLY A 286 -9.76 -15.60 18.83
C GLY A 286 -10.84 -16.63 19.14
N SER A 287 -12.11 -16.33 18.87
CA SER A 287 -13.21 -17.27 19.06
C SER A 287 -14.42 -16.93 18.21
N CYS A 288 -15.11 -17.97 17.72
CA CYS A 288 -16.46 -17.94 17.23
C CYS A 288 -17.35 -18.66 18.25
N TYR A 289 -18.20 -17.93 18.94
CA TYR A 289 -19.03 -18.49 20.02
C TYR A 289 -20.46 -18.04 19.92
N MET A 290 -21.38 -18.98 20.18
CA MET A 290 -22.80 -18.70 20.31
C MET A 290 -23.39 -19.35 21.56
N ASN A 291 -24.29 -18.60 22.19
CA ASN A 291 -25.05 -19.07 23.34
C ASN A 291 -26.30 -19.89 22.95
N LEU A 292 -26.58 -20.11 21.66
CA LEU A 292 -27.79 -20.77 21.18
C LEU A 292 -27.48 -22.14 20.56
N PRO A 293 -28.21 -23.20 20.89
CA PRO A 293 -27.86 -24.59 20.54
C PRO A 293 -28.03 -24.95 19.05
N ASN A 294 -28.36 -24.02 18.15
CA ASN A 294 -28.61 -24.28 16.73
C ASN A 294 -27.97 -23.27 15.75
N TYR A 295 -27.13 -22.39 16.24
CA TYR A 295 -26.43 -21.41 15.42
C TYR A 295 -24.93 -21.53 15.66
N GLU A 296 -24.14 -21.65 14.61
CA GLU A 296 -22.68 -21.66 14.65
C GLU A 296 -22.20 -20.43 13.86
N ALA A 297 -21.66 -19.43 14.54
CA ALA A 297 -20.92 -18.36 13.88
C ALA A 297 -19.74 -18.99 13.13
N LYS A 298 -19.55 -18.61 11.86
CA LYS A 298 -18.50 -19.17 11.02
C LYS A 298 -17.79 -18.09 10.19
N VAL A 299 -16.50 -17.98 10.38
CA VAL A 299 -15.67 -17.10 9.56
C VAL A 299 -15.30 -17.76 8.24
N THR A 300 -15.58 -17.11 7.14
CA THR A 300 -15.17 -17.55 5.81
C THR A 300 -13.92 -16.79 5.39
N THR A 301 -12.85 -17.52 5.05
CA THR A 301 -11.57 -16.94 4.64
C THR A 301 -11.22 -17.35 3.21
N LYS A 302 -10.69 -16.41 2.42
CA LYS A 302 -10.16 -16.64 1.09
C LYS A 302 -8.88 -15.85 0.90
N ASN A 303 -7.81 -16.51 0.46
CA ASN A 303 -6.48 -15.90 0.29
C ASN A 303 -5.99 -15.18 1.56
N CYS A 304 -6.13 -15.82 2.71
CA CYS A 304 -5.68 -15.27 3.99
C CYS A 304 -4.37 -15.94 4.44
N TYR A 305 -3.44 -15.13 4.94
CA TYR A 305 -2.08 -15.58 5.27
C TYR A 305 -1.65 -15.10 6.65
N TYR A 306 -0.66 -15.80 7.24
CA TYR A 306 0.02 -15.32 8.43
C TYR A 306 1.50 -15.70 8.39
N GLY A 307 2.33 -14.94 9.10
CA GLY A 307 3.76 -15.23 9.24
C GLY A 307 4.36 -14.59 10.47
N LYS A 308 5.36 -15.25 11.07
CA LYS A 308 6.08 -14.76 12.26
C LYS A 308 5.17 -14.40 13.45
N CYS A 309 3.97 -14.97 13.51
CA CYS A 309 3.04 -14.71 14.61
C CYS A 309 3.35 -15.61 15.80
N THR A 310 3.20 -15.06 16.99
CA THR A 310 3.29 -15.80 18.25
C THR A 310 1.92 -15.83 18.90
N VAL A 311 1.44 -17.03 19.24
CA VAL A 311 0.17 -17.25 19.95
C VAL A 311 0.49 -18.04 21.20
N ASP A 312 -0.13 -17.69 22.29
CA ASP A 312 0.07 -18.38 23.59
C ASP A 312 -0.31 -19.87 23.48
N ALA A 313 0.60 -20.76 23.86
CA ALA A 313 0.59 -22.17 23.49
C ALA A 313 -0.49 -23.05 24.17
N ASP A 314 -1.24 -22.52 25.14
CA ASP A 314 -2.19 -23.31 25.96
C ASP A 314 -3.63 -23.35 25.42
N PHE A 315 -3.88 -22.92 24.16
CA PHE A 315 -5.24 -22.65 23.67
C PHE A 315 -5.61 -23.44 22.42
N THR A 316 -6.80 -24.03 22.46
CA THR A 316 -7.39 -24.72 21.32
C THR A 316 -7.91 -23.69 20.28
N THR A 317 -7.47 -23.84 19.05
CA THR A 317 -8.06 -23.10 17.92
C THR A 317 -9.53 -23.49 17.74
N ASP A 318 -10.38 -22.48 17.55
CA ASP A 318 -11.79 -22.71 17.26
C ASP A 318 -11.93 -23.21 15.81
N SER A 319 -12.66 -24.33 15.60
CA SER A 319 -12.85 -24.92 14.26
C SER A 319 -13.60 -23.99 13.29
N ASN A 320 -14.35 -23.01 13.81
CA ASN A 320 -15.13 -22.07 13.03
C ASN A 320 -14.41 -20.73 12.82
N ALA A 321 -13.20 -20.58 13.35
CA ALA A 321 -12.42 -19.33 13.31
C ALA A 321 -11.81 -18.99 11.94
N GLY A 322 -12.17 -19.72 10.88
CA GLY A 322 -11.58 -19.58 9.56
C GLY A 322 -10.17 -20.18 9.49
N THR A 323 -9.60 -20.20 8.30
CA THR A 323 -8.26 -20.73 8.05
C THR A 323 -7.40 -19.71 7.33
N ALA A 324 -6.14 -19.60 7.73
CA ALA A 324 -5.12 -18.84 7.01
C ALA A 324 -3.91 -19.74 6.77
N VAL A 325 -3.15 -19.47 5.72
CA VAL A 325 -1.99 -20.25 5.33
C VAL A 325 -0.74 -19.61 5.94
N GLU A 326 0.04 -20.44 6.64
CA GLU A 326 1.33 -19.98 7.16
C GLU A 326 2.32 -19.73 6.04
N LYS A 327 3.04 -18.62 6.14
CA LYS A 327 4.08 -18.18 5.23
C LYS A 327 5.34 -17.79 6.00
N THR A 328 6.48 -18.08 5.41
CA THR A 328 7.78 -17.73 6.01
C THR A 328 8.07 -16.23 5.94
N GLU A 329 8.98 -15.74 6.80
CA GLU A 329 9.46 -14.36 6.72
C GLU A 329 10.03 -14.02 5.34
N ALA A 330 10.70 -14.97 4.68
CA ALA A 330 11.22 -14.79 3.33
C ALA A 330 10.09 -14.58 2.31
N GLU A 331 9.01 -15.39 2.35
CA GLU A 331 7.86 -15.25 1.45
C GLU A 331 7.11 -13.92 1.66
N PHE A 332 7.12 -13.37 2.88
CA PHE A 332 6.58 -12.03 3.14
C PHE A 332 7.49 -10.92 2.61
N ALA A 333 8.80 -11.10 2.66
CA ALA A 333 9.78 -10.08 2.26
C ALA A 333 10.08 -10.08 0.76
N ASP A 334 9.99 -11.23 0.08
CA ASP A 334 10.37 -11.41 -1.32
C ASP A 334 9.24 -11.14 -2.35
N GLY A 335 8.06 -10.78 -1.86
CA GLY A 335 6.89 -10.50 -2.70
C GLY A 335 5.96 -11.69 -2.95
N THR A 336 6.32 -12.91 -2.51
CA THR A 336 5.48 -14.10 -2.71
C THR A 336 4.07 -13.91 -2.12
N VAL A 337 3.97 -13.41 -0.89
CA VAL A 337 2.68 -13.15 -0.24
C VAL A 337 1.94 -12.02 -0.94
N LYS A 338 2.65 -10.94 -1.33
CA LYS A 338 2.07 -9.82 -2.11
C LYS A 338 1.39 -10.31 -3.39
N ASP A 339 2.03 -11.24 -4.10
CA ASP A 339 1.50 -11.76 -5.37
C ASP A 339 0.21 -12.57 -5.17
N PHE A 340 0.08 -13.27 -4.04
CA PHE A 340 -1.18 -13.94 -3.69
C PHE A 340 -2.28 -12.96 -3.27
N LEU A 341 -1.93 -11.85 -2.62
CA LEU A 341 -2.87 -10.83 -2.18
C LEU A 341 -3.37 -9.93 -3.32
N GLY A 342 -2.59 -9.79 -4.41
CA GLY A 342 -2.95 -9.03 -5.61
C GLY A 342 -2.63 -7.54 -5.56
N ASP A 343 -3.24 -6.77 -6.48
CA ASP A 343 -2.85 -5.39 -6.80
C ASP A 343 -3.23 -4.33 -5.76
N ALA A 344 -4.07 -4.70 -4.80
CA ALA A 344 -4.35 -3.84 -3.65
C ALA A 344 -3.10 -3.64 -2.76
N PHE A 345 -2.07 -4.48 -2.94
CA PHE A 345 -0.84 -4.45 -2.17
C PHE A 345 0.37 -4.17 -3.06
N ILE A 346 1.36 -3.51 -2.49
CA ILE A 346 2.72 -3.39 -3.02
C ILE A 346 3.70 -4.02 -2.04
N GLN A 347 4.87 -4.44 -2.52
CA GLN A 347 5.88 -5.01 -1.63
C GLN A 347 6.53 -3.91 -0.78
N GLY A 348 6.46 -4.06 0.55
CA GLY A 348 7.21 -3.29 1.52
C GLY A 348 8.56 -3.95 1.82
N GLU A 349 9.34 -3.38 2.74
CA GLU A 349 10.65 -3.92 3.12
C GLU A 349 10.59 -5.30 3.80
N LYS A 350 9.56 -5.55 4.60
CA LYS A 350 9.40 -6.78 5.38
C LYS A 350 8.18 -7.60 4.97
N TYR A 351 7.13 -6.93 4.54
CA TYR A 351 5.83 -7.52 4.20
C TYR A 351 5.07 -6.63 3.22
N PRO A 352 4.04 -7.15 2.53
CA PRO A 352 3.19 -6.35 1.67
C PRO A 352 2.51 -5.21 2.42
N ILE A 353 2.38 -4.04 1.80
CA ILE A 353 1.64 -2.91 2.33
C ILE A 353 0.57 -2.48 1.32
N LEU A 354 -0.48 -1.83 1.78
CA LEU A 354 -1.53 -1.35 0.88
C LEU A 354 -0.98 -0.31 -0.11
N ALA A 355 -1.29 -0.48 -1.37
CA ALA A 355 -0.97 0.47 -2.43
C ALA A 355 -1.62 1.84 -2.19
N SER A 356 -2.78 1.85 -1.53
CA SER A 356 -3.53 3.04 -1.10
C SER A 356 -2.95 3.76 0.12
N SER A 357 -1.99 3.14 0.86
CA SER A 357 -1.34 3.80 2.01
C SER A 357 -0.71 5.13 1.59
N PRO A 358 -0.61 6.13 2.49
CA PRO A 358 0.00 7.42 2.17
C PRO A 358 1.43 7.27 1.66
N ALA A 359 1.80 8.09 0.69
CA ALA A 359 3.17 8.19 0.24
C ALA A 359 4.10 8.75 1.34
N ASP A 360 5.40 8.52 1.21
CA ASP A 360 6.41 9.08 2.08
C ASP A 360 6.82 10.49 1.61
N TYR A 361 6.45 11.51 2.37
CA TYR A 361 6.76 12.91 2.09
C TYR A 361 8.04 13.42 2.75
N THR A 362 8.84 12.59 3.40
CA THR A 362 10.07 13.00 4.12
C THR A 362 11.01 13.84 3.25
N LYS A 363 11.18 13.49 1.98
CA LYS A 363 12.00 14.26 1.03
C LYS A 363 11.39 15.63 0.72
N VAL A 364 10.07 15.68 0.54
CA VAL A 364 9.32 16.92 0.30
C VAL A 364 9.42 17.85 1.51
N ASP A 365 9.19 17.33 2.70
CA ASP A 365 9.24 18.11 3.95
C ASP A 365 10.63 18.70 4.20
N LYS A 366 11.69 17.93 3.91
CA LYS A 366 13.06 18.39 3.94
C LYS A 366 13.31 19.53 2.94
N ALA A 367 12.77 19.40 1.73
CA ALA A 367 12.90 20.43 0.70
C ALA A 367 12.10 21.70 1.06
N ILE A 368 10.89 21.56 1.61
CA ILE A 368 10.09 22.67 2.12
C ILE A 368 10.81 23.39 3.29
N ALA A 369 11.38 22.63 4.23
CA ALA A 369 12.15 23.22 5.34
C ALA A 369 13.36 24.01 4.83
N ALA A 370 14.05 23.48 3.82
CA ALA A 370 15.15 24.20 3.16
C ALA A 370 14.65 25.48 2.46
N ALA A 371 13.50 25.45 1.78
CA ALA A 371 12.89 26.63 1.17
C ALA A 371 12.52 27.70 2.21
N LYS A 372 11.88 27.30 3.32
CA LYS A 372 11.50 28.20 4.43
C LYS A 372 12.69 28.85 5.13
N ALA A 373 13.86 28.23 5.13
CA ALA A 373 15.09 28.80 5.71
C ALA A 373 15.71 29.91 4.85
N ILE A 374 15.21 30.14 3.64
CA ILE A 374 15.73 31.15 2.70
C ILE A 374 14.99 32.47 2.87
N ASP A 375 15.72 33.57 3.06
CA ASP A 375 15.16 34.92 2.97
C ASP A 375 14.83 35.26 1.51
N GLY A 376 13.61 34.99 1.08
CA GLY A 376 13.12 35.19 -0.28
C GLY A 376 13.25 36.65 -0.77
N SER A 377 13.26 37.64 0.16
CA SER A 377 13.38 39.04 -0.21
C SER A 377 14.71 39.38 -0.91
N ARG A 378 15.71 38.52 -0.78
CA ARG A 378 17.06 38.66 -1.37
C ARG A 378 17.15 38.22 -2.83
N TYR A 379 16.11 37.50 -3.35
CA TYR A 379 16.14 36.88 -4.67
C TYR A 379 15.13 37.49 -5.62
N THR A 380 15.42 37.48 -6.93
CA THR A 380 14.54 38.02 -7.96
C THR A 380 13.46 37.07 -8.43
N ASN A 381 13.66 35.76 -8.20
CA ASN A 381 12.83 34.68 -8.70
C ASN A 381 12.40 33.71 -7.58
N TYR A 382 12.25 34.21 -6.35
CA TYR A 382 11.82 33.39 -5.21
C TYR A 382 10.39 32.84 -5.38
N ASP A 383 9.56 33.55 -6.17
CA ASP A 383 8.19 33.13 -6.52
C ASP A 383 8.14 31.70 -7.12
N ALA A 384 9.23 31.27 -7.81
CA ALA A 384 9.31 29.92 -8.36
C ALA A 384 9.45 28.85 -7.24
N VAL A 385 10.11 29.17 -6.14
CA VAL A 385 10.21 28.31 -4.96
C VAL A 385 8.86 28.22 -4.25
N GLU A 386 8.18 29.36 -4.06
CA GLU A 386 6.85 29.42 -3.47
C GLU A 386 5.84 28.64 -4.31
N ALA A 387 5.89 28.78 -5.64
CA ALA A 387 5.04 28.04 -6.55
C ALA A 387 5.28 26.51 -6.47
N ALA A 388 6.54 26.08 -6.39
CA ALA A 388 6.88 24.66 -6.26
C ALA A 388 6.42 24.09 -4.91
N VAL A 389 6.55 24.86 -3.81
CA VAL A 389 6.04 24.46 -2.48
C VAL A 389 4.51 24.38 -2.49
N LYS A 390 3.83 25.35 -3.10
CA LYS A 390 2.36 25.36 -3.19
C LYS A 390 1.81 24.24 -4.09
N ALA A 391 2.59 23.77 -5.04
CA ALA A 391 2.19 22.69 -5.94
C ALA A 391 2.31 21.28 -5.32
N VAL A 392 2.76 21.18 -4.05
CA VAL A 392 2.83 19.89 -3.36
C VAL A 392 1.43 19.36 -3.10
N ASP A 393 1.16 18.19 -3.66
CA ASP A 393 -0.08 17.45 -3.45
C ASP A 393 0.17 16.33 -2.43
N ARG A 394 -0.44 16.45 -1.25
CA ARG A 394 -0.27 15.51 -0.13
C ARG A 394 -1.28 14.37 -0.15
N THR A 395 -2.12 14.28 -1.18
CA THR A 395 -3.13 13.23 -1.31
C THR A 395 -2.62 11.95 -1.98
N LYS A 396 -1.33 11.89 -2.34
CA LYS A 396 -0.74 10.76 -3.06
C LYS A 396 -0.62 9.53 -2.19
N SER A 397 -0.89 8.38 -2.80
CA SER A 397 -0.71 7.06 -2.19
C SER A 397 0.73 6.55 -2.36
N LYS A 398 1.04 5.47 -1.66
CA LYS A 398 2.34 4.79 -1.74
C LYS A 398 2.65 4.28 -3.15
N ALA A 399 1.63 3.85 -3.88
CA ALA A 399 1.77 3.50 -5.31
C ALA A 399 2.18 4.69 -6.19
N GLU A 400 1.98 5.93 -5.72
CA GLU A 400 2.35 7.15 -6.42
C GLU A 400 3.63 7.80 -5.87
N GLN A 401 4.46 7.06 -5.11
CA GLN A 401 5.66 7.58 -4.45
C GLN A 401 6.59 8.33 -5.41
N GLU A 402 6.74 7.87 -6.63
CA GLU A 402 7.58 8.53 -7.65
C GLU A 402 7.10 9.97 -7.94
N LYS A 403 5.78 10.19 -7.97
CA LYS A 403 5.22 11.54 -8.16
C LYS A 403 5.57 12.46 -7.00
N VAL A 404 5.61 11.93 -5.77
CA VAL A 404 6.02 12.67 -4.56
C VAL A 404 7.51 13.00 -4.59
N ASP A 405 8.35 12.08 -5.01
CA ASP A 405 9.79 12.31 -5.18
C ASP A 405 10.06 13.42 -6.21
N VAL A 406 9.31 13.46 -7.31
CA VAL A 406 9.37 14.54 -8.32
C VAL A 406 8.98 15.90 -7.72
N MET A 407 8.02 15.96 -6.80
CA MET A 407 7.69 17.22 -6.10
C MET A 407 8.86 17.73 -5.24
N ALA A 408 9.54 16.82 -4.53
CA ALA A 408 10.74 17.18 -3.75
C ALA A 408 11.87 17.71 -4.65
N GLU A 409 12.09 17.07 -5.78
CA GLU A 409 13.06 17.51 -6.79
C GLU A 409 12.71 18.90 -7.36
N ALA A 410 11.43 19.14 -7.64
CA ALA A 410 10.97 20.43 -8.16
C ALA A 410 11.28 21.58 -7.20
N ILE A 411 11.04 21.42 -5.89
CA ILE A 411 11.38 22.40 -4.86
C ILE A 411 12.90 22.60 -4.81
N THR A 412 13.67 21.51 -4.75
CA THR A 412 15.13 21.55 -4.69
C THR A 412 15.72 22.26 -5.90
N LYS A 413 15.18 21.98 -7.10
CA LYS A 413 15.60 22.62 -8.35
C LYS A 413 15.25 24.12 -8.37
N ALA A 414 14.09 24.50 -7.86
CA ALA A 414 13.70 25.90 -7.75
C ALA A 414 14.61 26.67 -6.80
N ILE A 415 15.01 26.07 -5.67
CA ILE A 415 16.00 26.64 -4.72
C ILE A 415 17.35 26.81 -5.39
N ALA A 416 17.83 25.81 -6.12
CA ALA A 416 19.12 25.86 -6.83
C ALA A 416 19.15 26.93 -7.93
N ALA A 417 18.00 27.28 -8.50
CA ALA A 417 17.87 28.29 -9.56
C ALA A 417 17.72 29.74 -9.04
N LEU A 418 17.83 29.99 -7.72
CA LEU A 418 17.65 31.31 -7.13
C LEU A 418 18.71 32.32 -7.60
N VAL A 419 18.25 33.50 -7.98
CA VAL A 419 19.11 34.62 -8.44
C VAL A 419 19.02 35.77 -7.45
N GLU A 420 20.14 36.09 -6.78
CA GLU A 420 20.20 37.20 -5.82
C GLU A 420 19.91 38.55 -6.50
N LYS A 421 19.13 39.41 -5.84
CA LYS A 421 18.91 40.80 -6.26
C LYS A 421 20.21 41.55 -6.23
N SER A 422 20.61 42.18 -7.34
CA SER A 422 21.74 43.06 -7.41
C SER A 422 21.45 44.33 -6.60
N ASN A 423 22.16 44.51 -5.49
CA ASN A 423 22.14 45.80 -4.72
C ASN A 423 22.86 46.88 -5.54
N ASN A 424 22.19 47.42 -6.55
CA ASN A 424 22.65 48.57 -7.27
C ASN A 424 21.95 49.83 -6.70
N SER A 425 22.33 50.25 -5.48
CA SER A 425 22.06 51.59 -5.00
C SER A 425 23.24 52.48 -5.42
N SER A 426 23.05 53.14 -6.57
CA SER A 426 23.87 54.29 -6.93
C SER A 426 23.63 55.43 -5.97
N SER A 427 24.53 55.64 -5.01
CA SER A 427 24.69 56.89 -4.36
C SER A 427 26.18 57.26 -4.39
N SER A 428 26.48 58.28 -5.20
CA SER A 428 27.72 59.00 -5.20
C SER A 428 27.93 59.75 -3.87
N SER A 429 28.98 59.42 -3.15
CA SER A 429 29.87 60.42 -2.53
C SER A 429 30.93 59.77 -1.65
N GLY A 430 32.12 60.26 -1.74
CA GLY A 430 33.37 59.77 -1.28
C GLY A 430 33.48 59.50 0.22
N GLY A 431 34.32 58.52 0.53
CA GLY A 431 34.78 58.19 1.87
C GLY A 431 35.56 56.91 1.83
N GLY A 432 36.89 56.98 2.02
CA GLY A 432 37.77 55.79 2.00
C GLY A 432 37.38 54.78 3.05
N GLY A 433 36.96 53.61 2.56
CA GLY A 433 36.71 52.42 3.35
C GLY A 433 37.46 51.23 2.72
N SER A 434 38.34 50.63 3.49
CA SER A 434 39.15 49.45 3.14
C SER A 434 38.29 48.37 2.48
N SER A 435 38.34 48.24 1.16
CA SER A 435 37.68 47.19 0.41
C SER A 435 38.40 45.87 0.71
N THR A 436 37.70 44.94 1.38
CA THR A 436 38.21 43.56 1.53
C THR A 436 38.49 42.98 0.15
N PRO A 437 39.74 42.54 -0.12
CA PRO A 437 40.11 42.05 -1.45
C PRO A 437 39.26 40.88 -1.88
N ARG A 438 38.74 40.92 -3.10
CA ARG A 438 38.09 39.81 -3.75
C ARG A 438 39.04 39.18 -4.76
N TYR A 439 38.96 37.87 -4.89
CA TYR A 439 39.85 37.12 -5.76
C TYR A 439 39.00 36.37 -6.81
N ALA A 440 39.50 36.37 -8.04
CA ALA A 440 38.78 35.73 -9.16
C ALA A 440 38.74 34.22 -9.03
N VAL A 441 37.59 33.64 -9.37
CA VAL A 441 37.42 32.20 -9.62
C VAL A 441 37.14 32.02 -11.10
N THR A 442 38.00 31.28 -11.79
CA THR A 442 37.94 31.05 -13.23
C THR A 442 37.58 29.59 -13.48
N VAL A 443 36.61 29.36 -14.37
CA VAL A 443 36.26 28.08 -14.95
C VAL A 443 36.50 28.16 -16.45
N PRO A 444 36.80 27.04 -17.16
CA PRO A 444 36.95 27.07 -18.63
C PRO A 444 35.60 27.45 -19.26
N ASP A 445 35.67 28.22 -20.37
CA ASP A 445 34.48 28.60 -21.15
C ASP A 445 33.84 27.39 -21.83
N LYS A 446 34.59 26.33 -22.03
CA LYS A 446 34.17 25.07 -22.65
C LYS A 446 34.90 23.90 -21.96
N THR A 447 34.13 22.92 -21.55
CA THR A 447 34.64 21.64 -21.02
C THR A 447 34.16 20.53 -21.95
N GLU A 448 35.01 19.58 -22.27
CA GLU A 448 34.66 18.45 -23.12
C GLU A 448 33.77 17.50 -22.32
N ASN A 449 32.64 17.06 -22.90
CA ASN A 449 31.69 16.11 -22.32
C ASN A 449 30.98 16.55 -21.04
N GLY A 450 30.85 17.86 -20.84
CA GLY A 450 30.13 18.44 -19.70
C GLY A 450 30.36 19.93 -19.52
N SER A 451 29.80 20.51 -18.49
CA SER A 451 29.92 21.93 -18.16
C SER A 451 30.24 22.16 -16.69
N LEU A 452 30.93 23.29 -16.44
CA LEU A 452 31.25 23.77 -15.09
C LEU A 452 30.67 25.14 -14.84
N SER A 453 30.13 25.34 -13.65
CA SER A 453 29.77 26.66 -13.16
C SER A 453 30.24 26.85 -11.70
N VAL A 454 30.29 28.10 -11.25
CA VAL A 454 30.65 28.42 -9.86
C VAL A 454 29.69 29.45 -9.30
N SER A 455 29.37 29.32 -8.00
CA SER A 455 28.46 30.22 -7.29
C SER A 455 28.95 31.68 -7.25
N SER A 456 30.24 31.95 -7.43
CA SER A 456 30.79 33.28 -7.53
C SER A 456 32.08 33.29 -8.34
N LYS A 457 32.13 34.16 -9.37
CA LYS A 457 33.34 34.41 -10.16
C LYS A 457 34.34 35.34 -9.44
N ASN A 458 33.94 35.98 -8.34
CA ASN A 458 34.79 36.85 -7.51
C ASN A 458 34.42 36.72 -6.02
N ALA A 459 35.20 36.00 -5.26
CA ALA A 459 34.94 35.66 -3.87
C ALA A 459 35.92 36.30 -2.88
N LYS A 460 35.46 36.59 -1.64
CA LYS A 460 36.31 37.05 -0.56
C LYS A 460 37.12 35.90 0.02
N ARG A 461 38.32 36.16 0.51
CA ARG A 461 39.09 35.17 1.30
C ARG A 461 38.23 34.63 2.43
N GLY A 462 38.22 33.27 2.59
CA GLY A 462 37.49 32.60 3.65
C GLY A 462 36.03 32.35 3.35
N SER A 463 35.45 32.85 2.22
CA SER A 463 34.10 32.50 1.82
C SER A 463 34.07 31.16 1.09
N ASN A 464 32.96 30.42 1.22
CA ASN A 464 32.75 29.19 0.48
C ASN A 464 32.33 29.50 -0.96
N VAL A 465 32.89 28.77 -1.90
CA VAL A 465 32.54 28.80 -3.32
C VAL A 465 32.08 27.39 -3.70
N THR A 466 30.89 27.26 -4.26
CA THR A 466 30.36 26.01 -4.76
C THR A 466 30.63 25.90 -6.25
N ILE A 467 31.14 24.76 -6.67
CA ILE A 467 31.33 24.35 -8.05
C ILE A 467 30.15 23.42 -8.40
N THR A 468 29.49 23.66 -9.51
CA THR A 468 28.50 22.73 -10.08
C THR A 468 29.10 22.12 -11.34
N ALA A 469 29.21 20.78 -11.36
CA ALA A 469 29.64 20.03 -12.52
C ALA A 469 28.44 19.32 -13.11
N THR A 470 28.18 19.54 -14.40
CA THR A 470 27.08 18.93 -15.13
C THR A 470 27.63 18.11 -16.29
N PRO A 471 27.73 16.77 -16.15
CA PRO A 471 28.12 15.90 -17.25
C PRO A 471 27.12 15.93 -18.40
N ASP A 472 27.57 15.77 -19.64
CA ASP A 472 26.72 15.54 -20.78
C ASP A 472 26.10 14.13 -20.72
N LYS A 473 25.03 13.88 -21.48
CA LYS A 473 24.37 12.58 -21.51
C LYS A 473 25.36 11.47 -21.90
N GLY A 474 25.54 10.49 -21.02
CA GLY A 474 26.47 9.37 -21.19
C GLY A 474 27.84 9.57 -20.56
N TYR A 475 28.04 10.68 -19.84
CA TYR A 475 29.30 10.98 -19.13
C TYR A 475 29.07 11.13 -17.64
N GLU A 476 30.14 10.97 -16.84
CA GLU A 476 30.16 11.19 -15.40
C GLU A 476 31.38 12.06 -15.03
N VAL A 477 31.37 12.63 -13.85
CA VAL A 477 32.51 13.42 -13.35
C VAL A 477 33.65 12.47 -13.01
N ASP A 478 34.76 12.57 -13.73
CA ASP A 478 35.99 11.81 -13.47
C ASP A 478 36.89 12.48 -12.43
N GLU A 479 37.19 13.78 -12.63
CA GLU A 479 37.98 14.55 -11.68
C GLU A 479 37.53 16.00 -11.68
N ILE A 480 37.46 16.62 -10.48
CA ILE A 480 37.35 18.07 -10.30
C ILE A 480 38.54 18.56 -9.50
N VAL A 481 39.19 19.61 -10.02
CA VAL A 481 40.33 20.19 -9.38
C VAL A 481 40.19 21.73 -9.27
N ALA A 482 40.30 22.26 -8.06
CA ALA A 482 40.48 23.68 -7.85
C ALA A 482 41.93 23.96 -7.42
N LYS A 483 42.62 24.90 -8.11
CA LYS A 483 44.00 25.28 -7.81
C LYS A 483 44.12 26.77 -7.51
N ASP A 484 44.94 27.09 -6.53
CA ASP A 484 45.29 28.47 -6.20
C ASP A 484 46.27 29.09 -7.28
N ALA A 485 46.64 30.37 -7.12
CA ALA A 485 47.55 31.07 -8.04
C ALA A 485 48.95 30.44 -8.11
N ASN A 486 49.34 29.65 -7.13
CA ASN A 486 50.65 28.94 -7.08
C ASN A 486 50.56 27.52 -7.63
N GLY A 487 49.34 27.06 -8.05
CA GLY A 487 49.11 25.72 -8.59
C GLY A 487 48.81 24.68 -7.50
N ASN A 488 48.69 25.06 -6.22
CA ASN A 488 48.33 24.10 -5.17
C ASN A 488 46.87 23.69 -5.27
N LYS A 489 46.57 22.38 -5.16
CA LYS A 489 45.22 21.85 -5.12
C LYS A 489 44.54 22.31 -3.81
N LEU A 490 43.31 22.81 -3.92
CA LEU A 490 42.43 23.10 -2.79
C LEU A 490 41.64 21.86 -2.42
N THR A 491 41.35 21.73 -1.13
CA THR A 491 40.47 20.67 -0.64
C THR A 491 39.03 20.96 -1.09
N LEU A 492 38.44 20.06 -1.83
CA LEU A 492 37.03 20.09 -2.22
C LEU A 492 36.24 19.20 -1.29
N LYS A 493 35.12 19.70 -0.81
CA LYS A 493 34.11 18.92 -0.12
C LYS A 493 33.07 18.52 -1.18
N ASP A 494 32.93 17.23 -1.44
CA ASP A 494 31.83 16.69 -2.23
C ASP A 494 30.53 16.78 -1.41
N ASN A 495 29.47 17.35 -2.00
CA ASN A 495 28.17 17.49 -1.37
C ASN A 495 27.20 16.34 -1.74
N GLY A 496 27.60 15.43 -2.63
CA GLY A 496 26.83 14.23 -3.03
C GLY A 496 25.72 14.50 -4.06
N ASP A 497 25.61 15.73 -4.58
CA ASP A 497 24.57 16.18 -5.51
C ASP A 497 25.13 16.72 -6.83
N GLY A 498 26.37 16.32 -7.21
CA GLY A 498 27.10 16.88 -8.35
C GLY A 498 27.70 18.25 -8.09
N THR A 499 27.65 18.72 -6.83
CA THR A 499 28.28 19.97 -6.43
C THR A 499 29.46 19.75 -5.47
N TYR A 500 30.45 20.65 -5.52
CA TYR A 500 31.65 20.59 -4.71
C TYR A 500 31.94 21.95 -4.10
N THR A 501 32.33 21.99 -2.85
CA THR A 501 32.57 23.26 -2.14
C THR A 501 34.04 23.42 -1.71
N PHE A 502 34.63 24.61 -1.93
CA PHE A 502 35.94 24.97 -1.37
C PHE A 502 35.90 26.31 -0.67
N THR A 503 36.84 26.52 0.25
CA THR A 503 37.05 27.82 0.91
C THR A 503 38.02 28.67 0.11
N MET A 504 37.62 29.92 -0.23
CA MET A 504 38.39 30.81 -1.08
C MET A 504 39.72 31.24 -0.42
N PRO A 505 40.88 31.00 -1.02
CA PRO A 505 42.16 31.46 -0.54
C PRO A 505 42.37 32.97 -0.80
N ALA A 506 43.49 33.52 -0.35
CA ALA A 506 43.90 34.91 -0.63
C ALA A 506 44.56 35.07 -2.02
N SER A 507 44.09 34.31 -3.02
CA SER A 507 44.59 34.32 -4.40
C SER A 507 43.50 33.93 -5.37
N LYS A 508 43.71 34.15 -6.67
CA LYS A 508 42.79 33.63 -7.70
C LYS A 508 42.76 32.10 -7.65
N VAL A 509 41.62 31.53 -7.99
CA VAL A 509 41.43 30.09 -8.10
C VAL A 509 41.02 29.73 -9.54
N THR A 510 41.59 28.65 -10.06
CA THR A 510 41.21 28.08 -11.35
C THR A 510 40.60 26.71 -11.07
N VAL A 511 39.39 26.47 -11.58
CA VAL A 511 38.67 25.21 -11.45
C VAL A 511 38.66 24.52 -12.82
N THR A 512 38.96 23.21 -12.84
CA THR A 512 38.89 22.37 -14.02
C THR A 512 38.15 21.08 -13.66
N ALA A 513 37.49 20.47 -14.63
CA ALA A 513 36.92 19.13 -14.49
C ALA A 513 37.29 18.28 -15.73
N ALA A 514 37.40 16.99 -15.50
CA ALA A 514 37.39 15.95 -16.52
C ALA A 514 36.07 15.17 -16.37
N PHE A 515 35.48 14.84 -17.52
CA PHE A 515 34.32 13.98 -17.61
C PHE A 515 34.71 12.75 -18.42
N ALA A 516 34.56 11.55 -17.82
CA ALA A 516 34.78 10.27 -18.49
C ALA A 516 33.46 9.75 -19.04
N GLU A 517 33.52 8.97 -20.12
CA GLU A 517 32.37 8.17 -20.51
C GLU A 517 31.96 7.33 -19.30
N LYS A 518 30.68 7.43 -18.93
CA LYS A 518 30.09 6.57 -17.92
C LYS A 518 30.43 5.14 -18.36
N LYS A 519 31.35 4.49 -17.65
CA LYS A 519 31.55 3.06 -17.85
C LYS A 519 30.16 2.47 -17.77
N ALA A 520 29.71 1.82 -18.86
CA ALA A 520 28.47 1.12 -18.86
C ALA A 520 28.50 0.27 -17.58
N GLU A 521 27.78 0.70 -16.54
CA GLU A 521 27.28 -0.27 -15.59
C GLU A 521 26.65 -1.34 -16.45
N PRO A 522 26.83 -2.64 -16.14
CA PRO A 522 26.24 -3.68 -16.92
C PRO A 522 24.82 -3.22 -17.15
N ILE A 523 24.42 -3.02 -18.40
CA ILE A 523 23.13 -2.50 -18.81
C ILE A 523 22.15 -3.33 -17.99
N VAL A 524 21.60 -2.78 -16.92
CA VAL A 524 20.38 -3.32 -16.33
C VAL A 524 19.40 -3.09 -17.46
N PRO A 525 18.98 -4.12 -18.19
CA PRO A 525 18.11 -3.94 -19.33
C PRO A 525 16.91 -3.17 -18.79
N GLU A 526 16.53 -2.13 -19.50
CA GLU A 526 15.30 -1.37 -19.22
C GLU A 526 14.23 -2.42 -18.91
N LYS A 527 13.72 -2.43 -17.65
CA LYS A 527 12.91 -3.53 -17.14
C LYS A 527 11.79 -3.76 -18.13
N LEU A 528 11.85 -4.88 -18.85
CA LEU A 528 10.92 -5.26 -19.90
C LEU A 528 9.47 -5.17 -19.40
N PHE A 529 9.27 -5.63 -18.17
CA PHE A 529 8.08 -5.46 -17.33
C PHE A 529 8.55 -5.23 -15.90
N ALA A 530 7.79 -4.48 -15.12
CA ALA A 530 8.18 -4.08 -13.77
C ALA A 530 8.35 -5.27 -12.79
N ASP A 531 7.64 -6.38 -13.06
CA ASP A 531 7.64 -7.62 -12.29
C ASP A 531 8.53 -8.74 -12.88
N VAL A 532 9.38 -8.43 -13.86
CA VAL A 532 10.29 -9.40 -14.48
C VAL A 532 11.74 -8.99 -14.22
N SER A 533 12.43 -9.73 -13.34
CA SER A 533 13.85 -9.53 -13.07
C SER A 533 14.70 -10.19 -14.16
N ALA A 534 15.83 -9.58 -14.51
CA ALA A 534 16.80 -10.14 -15.47
C ALA A 534 17.45 -11.46 -14.98
N GLU A 535 17.36 -11.75 -13.69
CA GLU A 535 17.92 -12.97 -13.07
C GLU A 535 16.95 -14.16 -13.14
N GLU A 536 15.70 -13.92 -13.52
CA GLU A 536 14.68 -14.96 -13.57
C GLU A 536 14.85 -15.91 -14.75
N TYR A 537 14.63 -17.21 -14.53
CA TYR A 537 14.79 -18.25 -15.56
C TYR A 537 13.89 -18.05 -16.78
N TYR A 538 12.83 -17.28 -16.65
CA TYR A 538 11.87 -16.95 -17.73
C TYR A 538 12.17 -15.59 -18.37
N TYR A 539 13.17 -14.83 -17.92
CA TYR A 539 13.45 -13.47 -18.41
C TYR A 539 13.61 -13.41 -19.95
N GLU A 540 14.50 -14.22 -20.51
CA GLU A 540 14.74 -14.24 -21.96
C GLU A 540 13.50 -14.70 -22.74
N ALA A 541 12.69 -15.58 -22.15
CA ALA A 541 11.45 -16.03 -22.74
C ALA A 541 10.38 -14.93 -22.75
N VAL A 542 10.25 -14.19 -21.67
CA VAL A 542 9.32 -13.05 -21.57
C VAL A 542 9.75 -11.92 -22.51
N LYS A 543 11.05 -11.64 -22.57
CA LYS A 543 11.63 -10.68 -23.49
C LYS A 543 11.30 -11.04 -24.95
N TRP A 544 11.61 -12.28 -25.36
CA TRP A 544 11.25 -12.78 -26.67
C TRP A 544 9.73 -12.65 -26.95
N ALA A 545 8.90 -13.04 -25.99
CA ALA A 545 7.45 -13.00 -26.15
C ALA A 545 6.91 -11.58 -26.30
N SER A 546 7.49 -10.61 -25.62
CA SER A 546 7.17 -9.19 -25.77
C SER A 546 7.63 -8.63 -27.11
N GLU A 547 8.88 -8.86 -27.49
CA GLU A 547 9.46 -8.37 -28.75
C GLU A 547 8.76 -8.95 -29.98
N ASN A 548 8.21 -10.16 -29.88
CA ASN A 548 7.49 -10.84 -30.96
C ASN A 548 5.95 -10.68 -30.88
N GLY A 549 5.45 -9.81 -29.99
CA GLY A 549 4.03 -9.53 -29.86
C GLY A 549 3.20 -10.72 -29.33
N VAL A 550 3.85 -11.73 -28.75
CA VAL A 550 3.16 -12.90 -28.15
C VAL A 550 2.41 -12.48 -26.90
N THR A 551 2.98 -11.57 -26.10
CA THR A 551 2.36 -10.97 -24.93
C THR A 551 2.58 -9.46 -24.86
N GLY A 552 1.63 -8.72 -24.35
CA GLY A 552 1.76 -7.31 -23.94
C GLY A 552 1.67 -7.14 -22.41
N GLY A 553 1.83 -8.23 -21.66
CA GLY A 553 1.64 -8.23 -20.22
C GLY A 553 0.17 -8.33 -19.82
N ILE A 554 -0.11 -7.91 -18.59
CA ILE A 554 -1.47 -7.89 -17.98
C ILE A 554 -1.97 -6.46 -17.74
N GLY A 555 -1.23 -5.44 -18.17
CA GLY A 555 -1.46 -4.02 -17.93
C GLY A 555 -0.39 -3.41 -17.03
N GLU A 556 -0.38 -2.08 -16.91
CA GLU A 556 0.50 -1.29 -16.02
C GLU A 556 2.00 -1.67 -16.04
N ASN A 557 2.47 -2.08 -17.20
CA ASN A 557 3.85 -2.56 -17.39
C ASN A 557 4.20 -3.84 -16.58
N LEU A 558 3.20 -4.69 -16.29
CA LEU A 558 3.36 -5.97 -15.59
C LEU A 558 3.18 -7.14 -16.56
N PHE A 559 3.97 -8.19 -16.35
CA PHE A 559 3.83 -9.46 -17.07
C PHE A 559 2.93 -10.46 -16.32
N GLY A 560 2.96 -10.46 -15.00
CA GLY A 560 2.24 -11.42 -14.15
C GLY A 560 2.86 -12.83 -14.21
N ALA A 561 4.21 -12.93 -14.11
CA ALA A 561 4.94 -14.19 -14.32
C ALA A 561 4.46 -15.33 -13.44
N ASN A 562 4.12 -15.04 -12.19
CA ASN A 562 3.70 -16.02 -11.19
C ASN A 562 2.18 -16.28 -11.18
N LEU A 563 1.40 -15.53 -11.94
CA LEU A 563 -0.04 -15.74 -12.02
C LEU A 563 -0.37 -17.06 -12.74
N PRO A 564 -1.37 -17.82 -12.28
CA PRO A 564 -1.88 -18.97 -13.00
C PRO A 564 -2.31 -18.58 -14.41
N CYS A 565 -1.98 -19.41 -15.39
CA CYS A 565 -2.29 -19.13 -16.78
C CYS A 565 -3.57 -19.86 -17.20
N THR A 566 -4.54 -19.11 -17.73
CA THR A 566 -5.81 -19.70 -18.16
C THR A 566 -5.70 -20.36 -19.54
N ARG A 567 -6.65 -21.23 -19.87
CA ARG A 567 -6.76 -21.89 -21.16
C ARG A 567 -6.82 -20.89 -22.32
N ALA A 568 -7.57 -19.79 -22.15
CA ALA A 568 -7.66 -18.71 -23.13
C ALA A 568 -6.31 -18.02 -23.35
N GLN A 569 -5.56 -17.79 -22.28
CA GLN A 569 -4.26 -17.15 -22.36
C GLN A 569 -3.21 -18.01 -23.07
N ILE A 570 -3.15 -19.29 -22.76
CA ILE A 570 -2.20 -20.22 -23.42
C ILE A 570 -2.46 -20.30 -24.93
N VAL A 571 -3.70 -20.51 -25.35
CA VAL A 571 -4.01 -20.57 -26.78
C VAL A 571 -3.77 -19.26 -27.49
N THR A 572 -3.92 -18.13 -26.78
CA THR A 572 -3.61 -16.81 -27.32
C THR A 572 -2.09 -16.64 -27.53
N PHE A 573 -1.27 -17.10 -26.59
CA PHE A 573 0.20 -17.09 -26.75
C PHE A 573 0.64 -17.96 -27.93
N LEU A 574 0.09 -19.18 -28.04
CA LEU A 574 0.38 -20.08 -29.16
C LEU A 574 -0.03 -19.49 -30.51
N TRP A 575 -1.22 -18.91 -30.60
CA TRP A 575 -1.74 -18.28 -31.79
C TRP A 575 -0.90 -17.08 -32.23
N ARG A 576 -0.52 -16.22 -31.29
CA ARG A 576 0.34 -15.07 -31.55
C ARG A 576 1.75 -15.49 -31.97
N ALA A 577 2.33 -16.48 -31.31
CA ALA A 577 3.64 -17.05 -31.68
C ALA A 577 3.61 -17.70 -33.09
N ALA A 578 2.44 -18.14 -33.54
CA ALA A 578 2.23 -18.61 -34.91
C ALA A 578 2.01 -17.50 -35.95
N GLY A 579 2.07 -16.22 -35.54
CA GLY A 579 1.86 -15.06 -36.41
C GLY A 579 0.37 -14.65 -36.54
N SER A 580 -0.46 -15.03 -35.59
CA SER A 580 -1.89 -14.68 -35.53
C SER A 580 -2.70 -15.04 -36.79
N PRO A 581 -2.62 -16.28 -37.30
CA PRO A 581 -3.32 -16.68 -38.51
C PRO A 581 -4.83 -16.58 -38.36
N GLU A 582 -5.50 -16.09 -39.41
CA GLU A 582 -6.97 -15.96 -39.41
C GLU A 582 -7.63 -17.36 -39.44
N PRO A 583 -8.50 -17.69 -38.48
CA PRO A 583 -9.23 -18.96 -38.51
C PRO A 583 -10.29 -18.99 -39.61
N LYS A 584 -10.66 -20.15 -40.09
CA LYS A 584 -11.69 -20.32 -41.15
C LYS A 584 -13.09 -19.99 -40.69
N GLY A 585 -13.34 -20.01 -39.38
CA GLY A 585 -14.59 -19.67 -38.74
C GLY A 585 -14.44 -19.55 -37.24
N MET A 586 -15.51 -19.16 -36.54
CA MET A 586 -15.50 -19.07 -35.08
C MET A 586 -15.70 -20.46 -34.46
N SER A 587 -15.19 -20.66 -33.24
CA SER A 587 -15.43 -21.87 -32.48
C SER A 587 -16.91 -21.99 -32.12
N GLY A 588 -17.45 -23.20 -32.11
CA GLY A 588 -18.85 -23.44 -31.75
C GLY A 588 -19.13 -23.52 -30.23
N PHE A 589 -18.19 -23.05 -29.38
CA PHE A 589 -18.35 -23.11 -27.94
C PHE A 589 -19.22 -21.96 -27.42
N VAL A 590 -20.18 -22.29 -26.58
CA VAL A 590 -21.18 -21.34 -26.06
C VAL A 590 -20.59 -20.37 -25.03
N ASP A 591 -19.47 -20.72 -24.43
CA ASP A 591 -18.72 -19.94 -23.43
C ASP A 591 -17.55 -19.14 -24.04
N VAL A 592 -17.48 -19.07 -25.39
CA VAL A 592 -16.50 -18.24 -26.11
C VAL A 592 -17.25 -17.16 -26.89
N SER A 593 -17.35 -15.95 -26.32
CA SER A 593 -17.95 -14.81 -27.03
C SER A 593 -17.13 -14.47 -28.28
N ALA A 594 -17.82 -14.15 -29.39
CA ALA A 594 -17.19 -13.73 -30.63
C ALA A 594 -16.31 -12.47 -30.47
N ASP A 595 -16.64 -11.60 -29.52
CA ASP A 595 -15.93 -10.36 -29.22
C ASP A 595 -14.78 -10.54 -28.21
N ALA A 596 -14.59 -11.75 -27.66
CA ALA A 596 -13.52 -12.03 -26.71
C ALA A 596 -12.14 -11.92 -27.41
N TYR A 597 -11.14 -11.35 -26.75
CA TYR A 597 -9.79 -11.19 -27.29
C TYR A 597 -9.13 -12.51 -27.71
N TYR A 598 -9.60 -13.63 -27.14
CA TYR A 598 -9.11 -14.97 -27.41
C TYR A 598 -9.96 -15.76 -28.43
N ALA A 599 -11.07 -15.18 -28.91
CA ALA A 599 -12.03 -15.93 -29.74
C ALA A 599 -11.38 -16.53 -31.00
N LYS A 600 -10.59 -15.73 -31.74
CA LYS A 600 -9.83 -16.18 -32.91
C LYS A 600 -8.74 -17.20 -32.54
N ALA A 601 -8.07 -17.02 -31.41
CA ALA A 601 -7.05 -17.94 -30.97
C ALA A 601 -7.61 -19.31 -30.61
N VAL A 602 -8.77 -19.35 -29.94
CA VAL A 602 -9.50 -20.61 -29.64
C VAL A 602 -9.94 -21.28 -30.93
N ALA A 603 -10.56 -20.56 -31.87
CA ALA A 603 -11.00 -21.10 -33.15
C ALA A 603 -9.83 -21.72 -33.92
N TRP A 604 -8.72 -20.97 -34.05
CA TRP A 604 -7.50 -21.48 -34.70
C TRP A 604 -6.92 -22.70 -33.98
N ALA A 605 -6.82 -22.70 -32.67
CA ALA A 605 -6.23 -23.81 -31.92
C ALA A 605 -7.08 -25.10 -32.05
N VAL A 606 -8.40 -24.98 -32.16
CA VAL A 606 -9.30 -26.09 -32.45
C VAL A 606 -9.12 -26.60 -33.88
N GLU A 607 -9.06 -25.72 -34.89
CA GLU A 607 -8.78 -26.07 -36.27
C GLU A 607 -7.46 -26.81 -36.44
N GLN A 608 -6.44 -26.43 -35.71
CA GLN A 608 -5.12 -27.07 -35.75
C GLN A 608 -5.05 -28.35 -34.90
N GLY A 609 -6.13 -28.72 -34.19
CA GLY A 609 -6.12 -29.87 -33.30
C GLY A 609 -5.24 -29.72 -32.04
N ILE A 610 -4.84 -28.48 -31.72
CA ILE A 610 -4.02 -28.19 -30.54
C ILE A 610 -4.84 -28.36 -29.26
N VAL A 611 -6.07 -27.86 -29.29
CA VAL A 611 -7.01 -27.95 -28.15
C VAL A 611 -8.35 -28.52 -28.57
N SER A 612 -9.08 -29.01 -27.58
CA SER A 612 -10.50 -29.34 -27.67
C SER A 612 -11.26 -28.65 -26.53
N GLY A 613 -12.58 -28.66 -26.58
CA GLY A 613 -13.41 -28.22 -25.48
C GLY A 613 -13.24 -29.10 -24.24
N THR A 614 -13.64 -28.59 -23.11
CA THR A 614 -13.78 -29.33 -21.85
C THR A 614 -15.06 -30.17 -21.88
N SER A 615 -16.02 -29.81 -22.77
CA SER A 615 -17.17 -30.59 -23.15
C SER A 615 -17.42 -30.43 -24.67
N ALA A 616 -18.50 -31.03 -25.16
CA ALA A 616 -18.92 -30.86 -26.55
C ALA A 616 -19.28 -29.40 -26.91
N THR A 617 -19.67 -28.60 -25.94
CA THR A 617 -20.19 -27.23 -26.14
C THR A 617 -19.42 -26.14 -25.38
N THR A 618 -18.47 -26.49 -24.50
CA THR A 618 -17.72 -25.53 -23.67
C THR A 618 -16.23 -25.68 -23.87
N PHE A 619 -15.54 -24.55 -23.88
CA PHE A 619 -14.07 -24.44 -23.93
C PHE A 619 -13.45 -24.22 -22.53
N SER A 620 -14.19 -23.61 -21.63
CA SER A 620 -13.75 -23.13 -20.30
C SER A 620 -12.54 -22.18 -20.37
N PRO A 621 -12.71 -20.98 -20.98
CA PRO A 621 -11.62 -20.06 -21.27
C PRO A 621 -10.87 -19.61 -20.03
N ASP A 622 -11.57 -19.43 -18.91
CA ASP A 622 -11.01 -18.92 -17.64
C ASP A 622 -10.45 -20.04 -16.73
N ALA A 623 -10.63 -21.31 -17.12
CA ALA A 623 -10.06 -22.41 -16.34
C ALA A 623 -8.53 -22.37 -16.40
N VAL A 624 -7.89 -22.46 -15.25
CA VAL A 624 -6.43 -22.54 -15.14
C VAL A 624 -5.92 -23.83 -15.76
N CYS A 625 -4.81 -23.74 -16.49
CA CYS A 625 -4.17 -24.90 -17.08
C CYS A 625 -3.16 -25.50 -16.11
N THR A 626 -3.23 -26.85 -16.00
CA THR A 626 -2.18 -27.59 -15.31
C THR A 626 -0.91 -27.71 -16.16
N ARG A 627 0.20 -28.11 -15.54
CA ARG A 627 1.47 -28.35 -16.23
C ARG A 627 1.33 -29.43 -17.32
N ALA A 628 0.58 -30.49 -17.05
CA ALA A 628 0.31 -31.52 -18.04
C ALA A 628 -0.51 -31.01 -19.23
N GLN A 629 -1.53 -30.21 -19.01
CA GLN A 629 -2.34 -29.59 -20.07
C GLN A 629 -1.47 -28.66 -20.93
N SER A 630 -0.61 -27.88 -20.29
CA SER A 630 0.27 -26.94 -20.96
C SER A 630 1.24 -27.61 -21.91
N VAL A 631 1.96 -28.64 -21.45
CA VAL A 631 2.86 -29.40 -22.33
C VAL A 631 2.11 -30.18 -23.40
N ALA A 632 0.87 -30.62 -23.12
CA ALA A 632 0.03 -31.31 -24.12
C ALA A 632 -0.37 -30.37 -25.27
N PHE A 633 -0.67 -29.08 -24.99
CA PHE A 633 -0.94 -28.08 -26.02
C PHE A 633 0.30 -27.77 -26.84
N LEU A 634 1.46 -27.60 -26.20
CA LEU A 634 2.74 -27.38 -26.88
C LEU A 634 3.16 -28.59 -27.74
N TYR A 635 2.97 -29.80 -27.23
CA TYR A 635 3.24 -31.04 -27.98
C TYR A 635 2.41 -31.13 -29.24
N ARG A 636 1.11 -30.83 -29.18
CA ARG A 636 0.24 -30.82 -30.34
C ARG A 636 0.56 -29.71 -31.34
N ALA A 637 1.11 -28.61 -30.88
CA ALA A 637 1.51 -27.48 -31.73
C ALA A 637 2.89 -27.67 -32.39
N PHE A 638 3.85 -28.25 -31.68
CA PHE A 638 5.26 -28.29 -32.09
C PHE A 638 5.89 -29.70 -32.02
N GLY A 639 5.24 -30.65 -31.33
CA GLY A 639 5.88 -31.88 -30.95
C GLY A 639 6.04 -32.87 -32.12
N THR A 640 7.09 -33.67 -32.00
CA THR A 640 7.30 -34.87 -32.78
C THR A 640 7.26 -36.08 -31.86
N ARG A 641 6.81 -37.22 -32.36
CA ARG A 641 6.73 -38.43 -31.56
C ARG A 641 8.08 -38.83 -31.00
N THR A 642 8.13 -39.16 -29.71
CA THR A 642 9.30 -39.75 -29.05
C THR A 642 8.99 -41.19 -28.62
N ASP A 643 10.01 -42.07 -28.67
CA ASP A 643 9.91 -43.43 -28.15
C ASP A 643 10.45 -43.54 -26.70
N LYS A 644 10.84 -42.40 -26.08
CA LYS A 644 11.34 -42.34 -24.71
C LYS A 644 10.18 -42.18 -23.70
N ALA A 645 10.31 -42.81 -22.56
CA ALA A 645 9.42 -42.58 -21.43
C ALA A 645 9.81 -41.31 -20.67
N ALA A 646 8.84 -40.63 -20.07
CA ALA A 646 9.06 -39.36 -19.32
C ALA A 646 9.96 -39.53 -18.06
N GLY A 647 9.94 -40.72 -17.45
CA GLY A 647 10.85 -41.07 -16.33
C GLY A 647 10.45 -40.48 -14.99
N PHE A 648 9.23 -39.93 -14.85
CA PHE A 648 8.74 -39.37 -13.58
C PHE A 648 7.77 -40.37 -12.91
N SER A 649 7.86 -40.47 -11.58
CA SER A 649 7.03 -41.43 -10.80
C SER A 649 5.55 -41.02 -10.71
N ASP A 650 5.22 -39.76 -10.94
CA ASP A 650 3.88 -39.20 -10.95
C ASP A 650 3.26 -39.05 -12.36
N VAL A 651 3.92 -39.58 -13.38
CA VAL A 651 3.43 -39.64 -14.77
C VAL A 651 3.15 -41.08 -15.17
N SER A 652 1.86 -41.47 -15.16
CA SER A 652 1.47 -42.77 -15.64
C SER A 652 1.74 -42.88 -17.15
N THR A 653 2.23 -44.02 -17.60
CA THR A 653 2.43 -44.35 -19.03
C THR A 653 1.14 -44.31 -19.85
N ASP A 654 0.01 -44.51 -19.22
CA ASP A 654 -1.31 -44.51 -19.85
C ASP A 654 -2.00 -43.12 -19.77
N ALA A 655 -1.35 -42.13 -19.18
CA ALA A 655 -1.90 -40.77 -19.09
C ALA A 655 -1.93 -40.11 -20.48
N TYR A 656 -3.01 -39.39 -20.80
CA TYR A 656 -3.17 -38.69 -22.08
C TYR A 656 -2.06 -37.69 -22.41
N TYR A 657 -1.30 -37.30 -21.40
CA TYR A 657 -0.16 -36.37 -21.49
C TYR A 657 1.22 -37.04 -21.43
N ALA A 658 1.28 -38.35 -21.28
CA ALA A 658 2.54 -39.08 -21.10
C ALA A 658 3.55 -38.82 -22.24
N ASP A 659 3.12 -38.94 -23.50
CA ASP A 659 3.94 -38.63 -24.66
C ASP A 659 4.35 -37.17 -24.74
N ALA A 660 3.47 -36.25 -24.32
CA ALA A 660 3.74 -34.82 -24.29
C ALA A 660 4.80 -34.46 -23.24
N VAL A 661 4.72 -35.07 -22.05
CA VAL A 661 5.74 -34.88 -21.01
C VAL A 661 7.07 -35.48 -21.45
N ALA A 662 7.08 -36.68 -22.04
CA ALA A 662 8.29 -37.32 -22.56
C ALA A 662 8.97 -36.46 -23.64
N TRP A 663 8.20 -35.95 -24.60
CA TRP A 663 8.68 -35.04 -25.63
C TRP A 663 9.22 -33.72 -25.03
N ALA A 664 8.49 -33.12 -24.08
CA ALA A 664 8.89 -31.86 -23.48
C ALA A 664 10.22 -31.96 -22.73
N VAL A 665 10.45 -33.07 -22.04
CA VAL A 665 11.70 -33.35 -21.32
C VAL A 665 12.85 -33.66 -22.28
N GLU A 666 12.60 -34.51 -23.27
CA GLU A 666 13.61 -34.86 -24.27
C GLU A 666 14.12 -33.64 -25.04
N ASN A 667 13.26 -32.70 -25.35
CA ASN A 667 13.58 -31.49 -26.10
C ASN A 667 13.90 -30.28 -25.19
N GLY A 668 14.07 -30.48 -23.88
CA GLY A 668 14.41 -29.40 -22.94
C GLY A 668 13.33 -28.30 -22.82
N VAL A 669 12.10 -28.57 -23.26
CA VAL A 669 10.97 -27.63 -23.19
C VAL A 669 10.51 -27.45 -21.74
N ALA A 670 10.37 -28.56 -21.03
CA ALA A 670 10.03 -28.58 -19.60
C ALA A 670 10.93 -29.58 -18.85
N SER A 671 11.04 -29.41 -17.55
CA SER A 671 11.75 -30.31 -16.64
C SER A 671 10.84 -30.70 -15.46
N GLY A 672 11.25 -31.69 -14.68
CA GLY A 672 10.63 -32.00 -13.40
C GLY A 672 10.84 -30.91 -12.37
N ILE A 673 10.08 -30.98 -11.28
CA ILE A 673 10.16 -30.05 -10.14
C ILE A 673 11.15 -30.54 -9.07
N GLY A 674 11.86 -31.62 -9.29
CA GLY A 674 12.73 -32.29 -8.33
C GLY A 674 12.12 -33.57 -7.78
N GLY A 675 12.93 -34.37 -7.04
CA GLY A 675 12.45 -35.62 -6.44
C GLY A 675 11.94 -36.70 -7.39
N GLY A 676 12.22 -36.62 -8.70
CA GLY A 676 11.67 -37.53 -9.69
C GLY A 676 10.20 -37.27 -10.06
N LEU A 677 9.69 -36.05 -9.80
CA LEU A 677 8.32 -35.63 -10.05
C LEU A 677 8.24 -34.60 -11.17
N PHE A 678 7.16 -34.68 -11.96
CA PHE A 678 6.78 -33.68 -12.97
C PHE A 678 5.73 -32.69 -12.47
N ALA A 679 4.91 -33.11 -11.51
CA ALA A 679 3.75 -32.42 -10.98
C ALA A 679 2.70 -32.09 -12.07
N PRO A 680 2.12 -33.12 -12.73
CA PRO A 680 1.23 -32.94 -13.88
C PRO A 680 -0.03 -32.12 -13.57
N ASP A 681 -0.55 -32.23 -12.35
CA ASP A 681 -1.80 -31.57 -11.92
C ASP A 681 -1.58 -30.20 -11.29
N GLN A 682 -0.33 -29.78 -11.11
CA GLN A 682 -0.02 -28.46 -10.60
C GLN A 682 -0.38 -27.38 -11.62
N ASP A 683 -0.94 -26.27 -11.15
CA ASP A 683 -1.22 -25.10 -11.97
C ASP A 683 0.07 -24.58 -12.63
N CYS A 684 -0.05 -24.16 -13.89
CA CYS A 684 1.09 -23.64 -14.63
C CYS A 684 1.07 -22.12 -14.67
N ALA A 685 2.09 -21.50 -14.11
CA ALA A 685 2.21 -20.05 -14.09
C ALA A 685 2.56 -19.46 -15.47
N ARG A 686 2.21 -18.20 -15.71
CA ARG A 686 2.44 -17.50 -16.99
C ARG A 686 3.92 -17.50 -17.38
N GLY A 687 4.82 -17.28 -16.42
CA GLY A 687 6.28 -17.34 -16.64
C GLY A 687 6.73 -18.73 -17.10
N GLN A 688 6.18 -19.80 -16.51
CA GLN A 688 6.46 -21.17 -16.91
C GLN A 688 5.96 -21.46 -18.33
N ILE A 689 4.72 -21.04 -18.64
CA ILE A 689 4.14 -21.23 -19.99
C ILE A 689 4.98 -20.54 -21.05
N VAL A 690 5.35 -19.28 -20.83
CA VAL A 690 6.14 -18.53 -21.82
C VAL A 690 7.56 -19.12 -21.95
N ALA A 691 8.15 -19.59 -20.84
CA ALA A 691 9.43 -20.30 -20.89
C ALA A 691 9.34 -21.62 -21.68
N PHE A 692 8.27 -22.41 -21.49
CA PHE A 692 8.03 -23.63 -22.26
C PHE A 692 7.80 -23.32 -23.74
N LEU A 693 6.99 -22.33 -24.06
CA LEU A 693 6.71 -21.88 -25.43
C LEU A 693 7.98 -21.40 -26.13
N TYR A 694 8.78 -20.57 -25.48
CA TYR A 694 10.04 -20.08 -26.00
C TYR A 694 11.00 -21.21 -26.34
N ARG A 695 11.20 -22.17 -25.42
CA ARG A 695 12.07 -23.33 -25.64
C ARG A 695 11.56 -24.23 -26.76
N ALA A 696 10.23 -24.47 -26.81
CA ALA A 696 9.63 -25.22 -27.89
C ALA A 696 9.81 -24.52 -29.25
N TYR A 697 9.74 -23.19 -29.28
CA TYR A 697 9.92 -22.38 -30.49
C TYR A 697 11.38 -22.37 -30.96
N GLN A 698 12.33 -22.35 -30.04
CA GLN A 698 13.77 -22.39 -30.37
C GLN A 698 14.19 -23.74 -30.95
N ASN A 699 13.48 -24.82 -30.64
CA ASN A 699 13.74 -26.18 -31.13
C ASN A 699 13.04 -26.49 -32.46
N LYS A 700 12.30 -25.51 -33.05
CA LYS A 700 11.61 -25.65 -34.32
C LYS A 700 12.57 -25.31 -35.48
#